data_18c4480d4a60b668c54f6194c495c6fa
#
_entry.id   18c4480d4a60b668c54f6194c495c6fa
#
_cell.length_a   1.000
_cell.length_b   1.000
_cell.length_c   1.000
_cell.angle_alpha   90.00
_cell.angle_beta   90.00
_cell.angle_gamma   90.00
#
_symmetry.space_group_name_H-M   'P 1'
#
loop_
_entity.id
_entity.type
_entity.pdbx_description
1 polymer ?
#
loop_
_entity_poly.entity_id
_entity_poly.type
_entity_poly.pdbx_seq_one_letter_code
_entity_poly.pdbx_strand_id
1 'polypeptide(L)'
;MKIQTIVIFTLACFALLPATEIHAAKRSEHLLGPTGLSGSISKNSIKVSHIAEGSPADGKVEKGDVIVGIGGEKFNGDVRRMFAAAIDAAETEEAGGKLPLLFSGNKTVELQLQVLGSYSAIAPYKCPKTELIIERAAEYLANEIKESLRNKRRFNSAATHSALLGLMATGERKYINLVADAIKHSDILDPDADLIEEQLAGERAMGYVGWYWGYHCILLGEYYMLTGDRSALSALKIYAVALAKGQDAGGLWGHRMAVNGRLPGYAQMNQSSLSCFMGMLMARKCGIDDPDLNKGIAKTYAYYATHIGRGGFNYGVHGPDRKRFNNNGMSGLAAMCMALLNNKEGVRFFSGLSATSYDNLEQGHASNFFNPLWTPLAASLSGPEVTHGFFMNSLWFNTTYRAWDGSFLRSPGKERGRAGSQTGAALLTYCLPRKALFITGRDQDPSLWLKGDAATEVLQMSQIDYRSKSVDELLSMFDFPFPQVRIPTVWSLRGRDPEFIPKVVSMLESGNKLQKFSALEYFGYQCPSEQAHPQIEKVGAILRNKNEDAELRAKAAAMLASHGEAAYAYYQDMLQLVVDPEPDDPFQDVDQSVGKSLNMLCSRPYAAGLVKDKRLFYTAARKLIDHKRQHARSAGIKMLAEIPMEDFPIMAEPIIAMIEDKDRTFHSYHSWHSTIGPAIEILSHLNIEEGINYAAGVLDREGGKWGFKVRMVCASLPNYGANAKDVLAVIKADKRFENIEKGRFRGMWQRMVKAIEEDPSPNKLITLEEALR
;
A
#
# COMPACT_ATOMS: atom_id res chain seq x y z
N MET A 1 -40.57 -36.50 3.23
CA MET A 1 -39.48 -37.09 4.00
C MET A 1 -38.20 -37.06 3.18
N LYS A 2 -37.17 -36.37 3.66
CA LYS A 2 -35.81 -36.25 3.10
C LYS A 2 -35.65 -35.39 1.84
N ILE A 3 -35.48 -34.10 2.00
CA ILE A 3 -34.48 -33.25 1.34
C ILE A 3 -34.25 -32.09 2.31
N GLN A 4 -33.47 -32.30 3.32
CA GLN A 4 -32.77 -31.29 4.12
C GLN A 4 -31.37 -31.81 4.28
N THR A 5 -30.40 -31.01 3.95
CA THR A 5 -28.95 -31.16 4.14
C THR A 5 -28.23 -31.12 2.79
N ILE A 6 -27.86 -29.96 2.32
CA ILE A 6 -26.66 -29.55 1.56
C ILE A 6 -26.82 -28.05 1.20
N VAL A 7 -26.63 -27.14 2.15
CA VAL A 7 -26.37 -25.69 1.89
C VAL A 7 -25.61 -25.07 3.07
N ILE A 8 -24.79 -25.80 3.78
CA ILE A 8 -23.91 -25.23 4.80
C ILE A 8 -22.51 -25.77 4.58
N PHE A 9 -21.81 -25.33 3.55
CA PHE A 9 -20.35 -25.57 3.44
C PHE A 9 -19.63 -24.69 2.40
N THR A 10 -20.03 -23.46 2.17
CA THR A 10 -19.28 -22.60 1.21
C THR A 10 -18.94 -21.19 1.73
N LEU A 11 -19.21 -20.86 2.98
CA LEU A 11 -18.90 -19.54 3.55
C LEU A 11 -17.80 -19.56 4.63
N ALA A 12 -17.24 -20.72 4.97
CA ALA A 12 -16.23 -20.84 6.04
C ALA A 12 -14.76 -20.90 5.57
N CYS A 13 -14.47 -20.88 4.28
CA CYS A 13 -13.09 -21.02 3.77
C CYS A 13 -12.36 -19.72 3.41
N PHE A 14 -12.92 -18.53 3.68
CA PHE A 14 -12.21 -17.27 3.42
C PHE A 14 -11.64 -16.55 4.66
N ALA A 15 -11.75 -17.14 5.84
CA ALA A 15 -11.33 -16.51 7.10
C ALA A 15 -10.07 -17.09 7.76
N LEU A 16 -9.41 -18.09 7.18
CA LEU A 16 -8.27 -18.76 7.82
C LEU A 16 -7.12 -19.05 6.85
N LEU A 17 -6.65 -18.02 6.12
CA LEU A 17 -5.26 -18.04 5.66
C LEU A 17 -4.53 -16.94 6.43
N PRO A 18 -3.41 -17.24 7.08
CA PRO A 18 -2.60 -16.21 7.70
C PRO A 18 -2.18 -15.22 6.59
N ALA A 19 -2.46 -13.93 6.83
CA ALA A 19 -2.19 -12.83 5.90
C ALA A 19 -0.69 -12.58 5.62
N THR A 20 0.16 -13.55 5.91
CA THR A 20 1.62 -13.50 5.74
C THR A 20 2.13 -14.13 4.45
N GLU A 21 1.28 -14.71 3.59
CA GLU A 21 1.77 -15.41 2.38
C GLU A 21 1.32 -14.85 1.02
N ILE A 22 0.60 -13.74 0.98
CA ILE A 22 0.19 -13.17 -0.30
C ILE A 22 1.02 -11.91 -0.58
N HIS A 23 2.24 -12.05 -1.06
CA HIS A 23 3.05 -11.13 -1.86
C HIS A 23 4.54 -11.08 -1.50
N ALA A 24 5.10 -12.11 -0.95
CA ALA A 24 6.50 -12.39 -1.20
C ALA A 24 6.51 -13.49 -2.27
N ALA A 25 6.63 -13.12 -3.54
CA ALA A 25 7.34 -14.03 -4.45
C ALA A 25 8.64 -14.35 -3.69
N LYS A 26 8.75 -15.57 -3.15
CA LYS A 26 10.00 -16.03 -2.53
C LYS A 26 11.07 -15.71 -3.54
N ARG A 27 11.92 -14.71 -3.25
CA ARG A 27 13.13 -14.52 -4.05
C ARG A 27 13.88 -15.82 -3.89
N SER A 28 14.01 -16.56 -4.95
CA SER A 28 14.78 -17.81 -4.94
C SER A 28 16.26 -17.54 -4.74
N GLU A 29 16.69 -16.29 -4.94
CA GLU A 29 18.10 -15.88 -4.96
C GLU A 29 18.33 -14.61 -4.13
N HIS A 30 19.43 -14.60 -3.38
CA HIS A 30 19.85 -13.50 -2.51
C HIS A 30 21.25 -13.03 -2.87
N LEU A 31 21.49 -11.73 -2.74
CA LEU A 31 22.82 -11.12 -2.82
C LEU A 31 23.63 -11.46 -1.56
N LEU A 32 24.92 -11.66 -1.72
CA LEU A 32 25.85 -12.03 -0.66
C LEU A 32 26.98 -10.99 -0.48
N GLY A 33 26.64 -9.74 -0.66
CA GLY A 33 27.49 -8.61 -0.35
C GLY A 33 28.70 -8.46 -1.26
N PRO A 34 29.80 -7.89 -0.72
CA PRO A 34 31.04 -7.61 -1.48
C PRO A 34 31.81 -8.86 -1.91
N THR A 35 31.32 -10.05 -1.61
CA THR A 35 31.89 -11.29 -2.14
C THR A 35 31.67 -11.45 -3.64
N GLY A 36 30.65 -10.77 -4.21
CA GLY A 36 30.22 -10.94 -5.60
C GLY A 36 29.38 -12.19 -5.86
N LEU A 37 29.03 -12.93 -4.79
CA LEU A 37 28.20 -14.11 -4.88
C LEU A 37 26.70 -13.76 -4.81
N SER A 38 25.90 -14.61 -5.43
CA SER A 38 24.45 -14.72 -5.19
C SER A 38 24.07 -16.17 -5.07
N GLY A 39 23.03 -16.46 -4.27
CA GLY A 39 22.61 -17.84 -4.07
C GLY A 39 21.22 -18.00 -3.49
N SER A 40 20.71 -19.23 -3.57
CA SER A 40 19.48 -19.64 -2.91
C SER A 40 19.77 -20.14 -1.51
N ILE A 41 19.03 -19.59 -0.53
CA ILE A 41 19.22 -19.91 0.89
C ILE A 41 18.25 -21.00 1.32
N SER A 42 18.77 -22.02 1.96
CA SER A 42 18.02 -23.02 2.73
C SER A 42 18.31 -22.86 4.22
N LYS A 43 17.70 -23.70 5.07
CA LYS A 43 17.78 -23.54 6.54
C LYS A 43 19.22 -23.31 7.06
N ASN A 44 20.22 -24.04 6.56
CA ASN A 44 21.60 -23.98 7.05
C ASN A 44 22.64 -24.00 5.92
N SER A 45 22.29 -23.56 4.72
CA SER A 45 23.20 -23.54 3.58
C SER A 45 22.79 -22.53 2.52
N ILE A 46 23.76 -22.16 1.67
CA ILE A 46 23.55 -21.33 0.50
C ILE A 46 24.06 -22.12 -0.73
N LYS A 47 23.18 -22.33 -1.71
CA LYS A 47 23.60 -22.84 -3.02
C LYS A 47 23.92 -21.67 -3.93
N VAL A 48 25.17 -21.57 -4.37
CA VAL A 48 25.63 -20.50 -5.27
C VAL A 48 24.95 -20.60 -6.62
N SER A 49 24.33 -19.51 -7.06
CA SER A 49 23.62 -19.41 -8.34
C SER A 49 24.31 -18.51 -9.34
N HIS A 50 25.07 -17.51 -8.86
CA HIS A 50 25.80 -16.53 -9.69
C HIS A 50 27.06 -16.05 -8.98
N ILE A 51 28.07 -15.74 -9.79
CA ILE A 51 29.34 -15.14 -9.38
C ILE A 51 29.60 -13.97 -10.31
N ALA A 52 29.82 -12.80 -9.75
CA ALA A 52 30.08 -11.60 -10.54
C ALA A 52 31.54 -11.59 -11.01
N GLU A 53 31.73 -11.26 -12.28
CA GLU A 53 33.06 -11.12 -12.90
C GLU A 53 33.89 -10.05 -12.20
N GLY A 54 35.16 -10.33 -11.93
CA GLY A 54 36.09 -9.44 -11.24
C GLY A 54 35.85 -9.29 -9.74
N SER A 55 34.91 -10.05 -9.16
CA SER A 55 34.63 -10.04 -7.72
C SER A 55 35.65 -10.87 -6.92
N PRO A 56 35.68 -10.71 -5.57
CA PRO A 56 36.55 -11.55 -4.72
C PRO A 56 36.31 -13.06 -4.85
N ALA A 57 35.15 -13.50 -5.26
CA ALA A 57 34.79 -14.90 -5.45
C ALA A 57 35.12 -15.43 -6.87
N ASP A 58 35.36 -14.53 -7.82
CA ASP A 58 35.63 -14.90 -9.21
C ASP A 58 36.91 -15.77 -9.32
N GLY A 59 36.79 -16.88 -10.05
CA GLY A 59 37.85 -17.86 -10.19
C GLY A 59 38.15 -18.72 -8.94
N LYS A 60 37.45 -18.49 -7.80
CA LYS A 60 37.63 -19.24 -6.54
C LYS A 60 36.44 -20.12 -6.17
N VAL A 61 35.26 -19.77 -6.58
CA VAL A 61 33.99 -20.44 -6.29
C VAL A 61 33.30 -20.79 -7.60
N GLU A 62 32.52 -21.86 -7.64
CA GLU A 62 31.84 -22.31 -8.82
C GLU A 62 30.29 -22.23 -8.62
N LYS A 63 29.58 -22.02 -9.70
CA LYS A 63 28.10 -22.09 -9.69
C LYS A 63 27.67 -23.50 -9.35
N GLY A 64 26.78 -23.60 -8.34
CA GLY A 64 26.30 -24.87 -7.81
C GLY A 64 26.97 -25.28 -6.50
N ASP A 65 28.08 -24.67 -6.14
CA ASP A 65 28.76 -24.89 -4.84
C ASP A 65 27.77 -24.64 -3.68
N VAL A 66 27.92 -25.40 -2.61
CA VAL A 66 27.07 -25.27 -1.41
C VAL A 66 27.89 -24.80 -0.23
N ILE A 67 27.65 -23.56 0.20
CA ILE A 67 28.25 -22.95 1.38
C ILE A 67 27.44 -23.39 2.59
N VAL A 68 28.11 -23.94 3.62
CA VAL A 68 27.50 -24.44 4.87
C VAL A 68 27.97 -23.68 6.10
N GLY A 69 28.84 -22.70 5.91
CA GLY A 69 29.36 -21.84 6.98
C GLY A 69 30.19 -20.68 6.45
N ILE A 70 30.50 -19.75 7.32
CA ILE A 70 31.26 -18.53 7.01
C ILE A 70 32.00 -18.04 8.26
N GLY A 71 33.14 -17.37 8.08
CA GLY A 71 33.94 -16.83 9.19
C GLY A 71 34.46 -17.90 10.12
N GLY A 72 34.59 -19.15 9.64
CA GLY A 72 35.06 -20.30 10.46
C GLY A 72 33.95 -21.07 11.15
N GLU A 73 32.68 -20.59 11.09
CA GLU A 73 31.54 -21.19 11.75
C GLU A 73 30.52 -21.78 10.77
N LYS A 74 29.87 -22.90 11.15
CA LYS A 74 28.71 -23.43 10.41
C LYS A 74 27.47 -22.60 10.68
N PHE A 75 26.59 -22.50 9.68
CA PHE A 75 25.30 -21.82 9.87
C PHE A 75 24.44 -22.53 10.90
N ASN A 76 24.03 -21.81 11.95
CA ASN A 76 23.24 -22.29 13.08
C ASN A 76 22.04 -21.37 13.42
N GLY A 77 21.77 -20.35 12.58
CA GLY A 77 20.71 -19.35 12.78
C GLY A 77 20.25 -18.73 11.47
N ASP A 78 19.96 -17.43 11.48
CA ASP A 78 19.63 -16.66 10.27
C ASP A 78 20.88 -16.54 9.40
N VAL A 79 20.92 -17.33 8.33
CA VAL A 79 22.06 -17.43 7.40
C VAL A 79 22.47 -16.07 6.83
N ARG A 80 21.52 -15.17 6.56
CA ARG A 80 21.82 -13.86 5.97
C ARG A 80 22.45 -12.91 7.00
N ARG A 81 21.95 -12.92 8.21
CA ARG A 81 22.52 -12.14 9.31
C ARG A 81 23.92 -12.64 9.68
N MET A 82 24.11 -13.96 9.74
CA MET A 82 25.42 -14.55 9.97
C MET A 82 26.40 -14.18 8.83
N PHE A 83 25.92 -14.22 7.58
CA PHE A 83 26.73 -13.85 6.42
C PHE A 83 27.16 -12.38 6.45
N ALA A 84 26.22 -11.48 6.75
CA ALA A 84 26.49 -10.05 6.87
C ALA A 84 27.47 -9.75 8.03
N ALA A 85 27.26 -10.36 9.19
CA ALA A 85 28.13 -10.19 10.37
C ALA A 85 29.58 -10.67 10.08
N ALA A 86 29.74 -11.80 9.39
CA ALA A 86 31.05 -12.31 9.03
C ALA A 86 31.77 -11.40 8.00
N ILE A 87 31.02 -10.80 7.05
CA ILE A 87 31.59 -9.78 6.14
C ILE A 87 32.06 -8.56 6.94
N ASP A 88 31.23 -8.04 7.84
CA ASP A 88 31.56 -6.87 8.65
C ASP A 88 32.78 -7.13 9.55
N ALA A 89 32.91 -8.34 10.09
CA ALA A 89 34.09 -8.75 10.87
C ALA A 89 35.36 -8.91 9.98
N ALA A 90 35.22 -9.47 8.78
CA ALA A 90 36.31 -9.62 7.86
C ALA A 90 36.88 -8.28 7.35
N GLU A 91 36.06 -7.27 7.23
CA GLU A 91 36.43 -5.93 6.76
C GLU A 91 37.22 -5.09 7.77
N THR A 92 37.47 -5.62 8.99
CA THR A 92 38.25 -4.93 10.01
C THR A 92 39.75 -4.95 9.66
N GLU A 93 40.50 -4.01 10.20
CA GLU A 93 41.98 -3.98 10.04
C GLU A 93 42.63 -5.24 10.61
N GLU A 94 42.12 -5.76 11.73
CA GLU A 94 42.62 -6.96 12.40
C GLU A 94 42.44 -8.21 11.54
N ALA A 95 41.28 -8.38 10.91
CA ALA A 95 40.99 -9.50 10.02
C ALA A 95 41.63 -9.35 8.63
N GLY A 96 42.06 -8.12 8.27
CA GLY A 96 42.79 -7.85 7.02
C GLY A 96 42.01 -8.18 5.75
N GLY A 97 40.69 -8.20 5.80
CA GLY A 97 39.81 -8.51 4.67
C GLY A 97 39.62 -10.01 4.40
N LYS A 98 40.12 -10.90 5.25
CA LYS A 98 40.05 -12.36 5.05
C LYS A 98 38.68 -12.92 5.48
N LEU A 99 37.98 -13.53 4.52
CA LEU A 99 36.68 -14.15 4.74
C LEU A 99 36.70 -15.62 4.35
N PRO A 100 36.85 -16.55 5.30
CA PRO A 100 36.77 -17.97 5.00
C PRO A 100 35.34 -18.42 4.79
N LEU A 101 35.06 -19.07 3.64
CA LEU A 101 33.81 -19.75 3.30
C LEU A 101 33.98 -21.25 3.48
N LEU A 102 33.07 -21.88 4.25
CA LEU A 102 33.06 -23.32 4.44
C LEU A 102 32.03 -23.97 3.51
N PHE A 103 32.51 -24.88 2.67
CA PHE A 103 31.66 -25.61 1.71
C PHE A 103 31.34 -27.02 2.19
N SER A 104 30.31 -27.60 1.59
CA SER A 104 30.01 -29.02 1.76
C SER A 104 31.21 -29.86 1.38
N GLY A 105 31.49 -30.95 2.16
CA GLY A 105 32.70 -31.77 1.98
C GLY A 105 34.00 -31.21 2.64
N ASN A 106 33.83 -30.30 3.62
CA ASN A 106 34.92 -29.68 4.41
C ASN A 106 35.96 -28.88 3.61
N LYS A 107 35.63 -28.46 2.39
CA LYS A 107 36.44 -27.52 1.61
C LYS A 107 36.27 -26.12 2.19
N THR A 108 37.38 -25.41 2.41
CA THR A 108 37.39 -24.00 2.80
C THR A 108 38.01 -23.16 1.66
N VAL A 109 37.39 -22.03 1.35
CA VAL A 109 37.91 -21.03 0.40
C VAL A 109 38.00 -19.68 1.10
N GLU A 110 39.17 -19.07 1.11
CA GLU A 110 39.36 -17.73 1.65
C GLU A 110 39.16 -16.68 0.55
N LEU A 111 38.20 -15.78 0.78
CA LEU A 111 38.00 -14.59 -0.06
C LEU A 111 38.77 -13.42 0.53
N GLN A 112 39.30 -12.55 -0.35
CA GLN A 112 39.91 -11.29 0.05
C GLN A 112 38.93 -10.15 -0.19
N LEU A 113 38.38 -9.60 0.88
CA LEU A 113 37.58 -8.41 0.86
C LEU A 113 38.44 -7.17 1.06
N GLN A 114 37.84 -6.01 0.81
CA GLN A 114 38.50 -4.75 1.13
C GLN A 114 38.35 -4.47 2.64
N VAL A 115 39.43 -3.94 3.23
CA VAL A 115 39.42 -3.45 4.61
C VAL A 115 38.71 -2.08 4.64
N LEU A 116 37.64 -1.97 5.39
CA LEU A 116 36.85 -0.74 5.59
C LEU A 116 36.80 -0.29 7.05
N GLY A 117 37.36 -1.10 7.97
CA GLY A 117 37.30 -0.88 9.42
C GLY A 117 35.98 -1.33 10.04
N SER A 118 35.78 -1.01 11.30
CA SER A 118 34.59 -1.33 12.08
C SER A 118 33.59 -0.17 12.09
N TYR A 119 32.29 -0.49 12.23
CA TYR A 119 31.29 0.55 12.52
C TYR A 119 31.50 1.15 13.91
N SER A 120 31.33 2.45 14.03
CA SER A 120 31.38 3.13 15.32
C SER A 120 30.18 2.73 16.21
N ALA A 121 30.30 2.93 17.53
CA ALA A 121 29.23 2.68 18.50
C ALA A 121 27.98 3.55 18.28
N ILE A 122 28.03 4.53 17.40
CA ILE A 122 26.91 5.42 17.05
C ILE A 122 26.70 5.53 15.53
N ALA A 123 27.17 4.51 14.77
CA ALA A 123 26.99 4.51 13.31
C ALA A 123 25.52 4.75 12.91
N PRO A 124 25.26 5.48 11.81
CA PRO A 124 26.21 6.00 10.83
C PRO A 124 26.99 7.26 11.26
N TYR A 125 26.73 7.81 12.46
CA TYR A 125 27.36 9.03 12.98
C TYR A 125 28.82 8.80 13.36
N LYS A 126 29.69 9.77 13.06
CA LYS A 126 31.12 9.76 13.43
C LYS A 126 31.78 8.39 13.16
N CYS A 127 31.54 7.83 12.01
CA CYS A 127 31.92 6.46 11.66
C CYS A 127 32.84 6.44 10.43
N PRO A 128 34.14 6.15 10.58
CA PRO A 128 35.10 6.08 9.46
C PRO A 128 34.68 5.07 8.39
N LYS A 129 34.17 3.89 8.78
CA LYS A 129 33.66 2.89 7.82
C LYS A 129 32.50 3.46 6.98
N THR A 130 31.59 4.21 7.62
CA THR A 130 30.52 4.89 6.92
C THR A 130 31.03 5.87 5.86
N GLU A 131 32.04 6.69 6.22
CA GLU A 131 32.62 7.66 5.29
C GLU A 131 33.30 6.98 4.07
N LEU A 132 34.03 5.89 4.28
CA LEU A 132 34.62 5.11 3.19
C LEU A 132 33.56 4.50 2.26
N ILE A 133 32.46 4.01 2.83
CA ILE A 133 31.33 3.47 2.04
C ILE A 133 30.68 4.59 1.22
N ILE A 134 30.47 5.79 1.82
CA ILE A 134 29.93 6.97 1.10
C ILE A 134 30.84 7.35 -0.07
N GLU A 135 32.15 7.47 0.18
CA GLU A 135 33.12 7.86 -0.86
C GLU A 135 33.06 6.92 -2.07
N ARG A 136 33.12 5.60 -1.82
CA ARG A 136 33.09 4.60 -2.87
C ARG A 136 31.77 4.54 -3.64
N ALA A 137 30.66 4.60 -2.91
CA ALA A 137 29.32 4.58 -3.51
C ALA A 137 29.06 5.85 -4.34
N ALA A 138 29.53 7.01 -3.86
CA ALA A 138 29.43 8.26 -4.59
C ALA A 138 30.30 8.28 -5.85
N GLU A 139 31.53 7.75 -5.78
CA GLU A 139 32.41 7.64 -6.94
C GLU A 139 31.84 6.69 -8.00
N TYR A 140 31.39 5.50 -7.60
CA TYR A 140 30.68 4.56 -8.48
C TYR A 140 29.53 5.26 -9.21
N LEU A 141 28.66 5.89 -8.44
CA LEU A 141 27.44 6.53 -8.97
C LEU A 141 27.79 7.73 -9.88
N ALA A 142 28.81 8.50 -9.55
CA ALA A 142 29.29 9.60 -10.39
C ALA A 142 29.80 9.11 -11.74
N ASN A 143 30.48 7.95 -11.77
CA ASN A 143 30.99 7.35 -13.00
C ASN A 143 29.83 6.82 -13.88
N GLU A 144 28.79 6.19 -13.28
CA GLU A 144 27.58 5.76 -13.98
C GLU A 144 26.83 6.95 -14.61
N ILE A 145 26.75 8.08 -13.89
CA ILE A 145 26.10 9.29 -14.39
C ILE A 145 26.91 9.92 -15.53
N LYS A 146 28.25 10.02 -15.41
CA LYS A 146 29.12 10.52 -16.48
C LYS A 146 29.02 9.67 -17.74
N GLU A 147 28.97 8.34 -17.59
CA GLU A 147 28.77 7.43 -18.71
C GLU A 147 27.38 7.62 -19.34
N SER A 148 26.35 7.77 -18.53
CA SER A 148 25.00 8.02 -19.01
C SER A 148 24.92 9.36 -19.79
N LEU A 149 25.58 10.41 -19.33
CA LEU A 149 25.68 11.69 -20.03
C LEU A 149 26.40 11.56 -21.38
N ARG A 150 27.53 10.85 -21.42
CA ARG A 150 28.27 10.56 -22.69
C ARG A 150 27.38 9.80 -23.67
N ASN A 151 26.57 8.87 -23.20
CA ASN A 151 25.64 8.06 -23.98
C ASN A 151 24.30 8.77 -24.24
N LYS A 152 24.17 10.05 -23.92
CA LYS A 152 22.96 10.88 -24.10
C LYS A 152 21.70 10.28 -23.46
N ARG A 153 21.83 9.54 -22.35
CA ARG A 153 20.69 8.99 -21.60
C ARG A 153 20.08 10.06 -20.70
N ARG A 154 18.74 10.11 -20.63
CA ARG A 154 18.01 11.06 -19.80
C ARG A 154 17.74 10.49 -18.40
N PHE A 155 17.61 11.37 -17.40
CA PHE A 155 17.39 11.03 -15.99
C PHE A 155 15.94 11.38 -15.58
N ASN A 156 14.93 10.75 -16.19
CA ASN A 156 13.52 11.12 -16.06
C ASN A 156 12.69 10.15 -15.23
N SER A 157 13.29 9.26 -14.45
CA SER A 157 12.58 8.25 -13.64
C SER A 157 12.86 8.38 -12.15
N ALA A 158 11.94 7.90 -11.30
CA ALA A 158 12.14 7.83 -9.85
C ALA A 158 13.47 7.16 -9.46
N ALA A 159 13.88 6.13 -10.21
CA ALA A 159 15.14 5.42 -9.98
C ALA A 159 16.37 6.31 -10.26
N THR A 160 16.36 7.04 -11.38
CA THR A 160 17.45 7.97 -11.72
C THR A 160 17.47 9.20 -10.81
N HIS A 161 16.30 9.70 -10.39
CA HIS A 161 16.23 10.79 -9.42
C HIS A 161 16.79 10.41 -8.05
N SER A 162 16.55 9.18 -7.58
CA SER A 162 17.16 8.74 -6.32
C SER A 162 18.69 8.67 -6.41
N ALA A 163 19.24 8.36 -7.59
CA ALA A 163 20.68 8.42 -7.82
C ALA A 163 21.22 9.85 -7.70
N LEU A 164 20.55 10.82 -8.33
CA LEU A 164 20.92 12.23 -8.23
C LEU A 164 20.78 12.79 -6.81
N LEU A 165 19.69 12.47 -6.12
CA LEU A 165 19.47 12.82 -4.71
C LEU A 165 20.56 12.22 -3.80
N GLY A 166 20.95 10.96 -4.03
CA GLY A 166 22.02 10.32 -3.29
C GLY A 166 23.36 11.04 -3.42
N LEU A 167 23.73 11.49 -4.63
CA LEU A 167 24.93 12.30 -4.81
C LEU A 167 24.82 13.66 -4.12
N MET A 168 23.70 14.35 -4.21
CA MET A 168 23.49 15.62 -3.52
C MET A 168 23.55 15.48 -2.00
N ALA A 169 23.11 14.33 -1.45
CA ALA A 169 23.16 14.05 -0.01
C ALA A 169 24.56 14.02 0.56
N THR A 170 25.59 13.79 -0.27
CA THR A 170 27.00 13.90 0.16
C THR A 170 27.37 15.33 0.57
N GLY A 171 26.67 16.36 0.06
CA GLY A 171 27.01 17.77 0.25
C GLY A 171 28.25 18.23 -0.51
N GLU A 172 28.90 17.35 -1.29
CA GLU A 172 30.15 17.65 -2.00
C GLU A 172 29.89 18.40 -3.33
N ARG A 173 30.51 19.56 -3.47
CA ARG A 173 30.29 20.45 -4.63
C ARG A 173 30.54 19.78 -5.99
N LYS A 174 31.54 18.89 -6.07
CA LYS A 174 31.84 18.14 -7.30
C LYS A 174 30.66 17.29 -7.79
N TYR A 175 29.93 16.67 -6.84
CA TYR A 175 28.75 15.85 -7.16
C TYR A 175 27.52 16.69 -7.42
N ILE A 176 27.36 17.82 -6.72
CA ILE A 176 26.27 18.78 -6.97
C ILE A 176 26.38 19.35 -8.39
N ASN A 177 27.59 19.69 -8.83
CA ASN A 177 27.82 20.15 -10.20
C ASN A 177 27.50 19.07 -11.25
N LEU A 178 27.88 17.81 -11.00
CA LEU A 178 27.53 16.71 -11.89
C LEU A 178 26.00 16.49 -11.96
N VAL A 179 25.30 16.66 -10.84
CA VAL A 179 23.81 16.61 -10.81
C VAL A 179 23.23 17.75 -11.61
N ALA A 180 23.78 18.95 -11.52
CA ALA A 180 23.35 20.09 -12.36
C ALA A 180 23.45 19.78 -13.86
N ASP A 181 24.56 19.16 -14.29
CA ASP A 181 24.76 18.76 -15.69
C ASP A 181 23.73 17.67 -16.10
N ALA A 182 23.44 16.70 -15.21
CA ALA A 182 22.46 15.65 -15.47
C ALA A 182 21.02 16.20 -15.58
N ILE A 183 20.65 17.17 -14.73
CA ILE A 183 19.35 17.83 -14.77
C ILE A 183 19.19 18.62 -16.08
N LYS A 184 20.20 19.42 -16.47
CA LYS A 184 20.19 20.18 -17.75
C LYS A 184 20.07 19.26 -18.95
N HIS A 185 20.82 18.15 -18.95
CA HIS A 185 20.81 17.19 -20.05
C HIS A 185 19.46 16.47 -20.20
N SER A 186 18.66 16.41 -19.16
CA SER A 186 17.38 15.67 -19.14
C SER A 186 16.16 16.51 -19.50
N ASP A 187 16.32 17.77 -19.85
CA ASP A 187 15.26 18.74 -20.18
C ASP A 187 14.25 18.92 -19.01
N ILE A 188 14.65 18.57 -17.78
CA ILE A 188 13.76 18.67 -16.61
C ILE A 188 13.54 20.14 -16.23
N LEU A 189 14.49 21.05 -16.60
CA LEU A 189 14.40 22.47 -16.34
C LEU A 189 13.51 23.23 -17.35
N ASP A 190 13.14 22.58 -18.44
CA ASP A 190 12.30 23.13 -19.51
C ASP A 190 11.06 22.24 -19.70
N PRO A 191 10.06 22.31 -18.78
CA PRO A 191 8.85 21.54 -18.91
C PRO A 191 8.08 21.88 -20.18
N ASP A 192 7.75 20.86 -20.97
CA ASP A 192 6.95 20.99 -22.18
C ASP A 192 5.49 21.33 -21.80
N ALA A 193 5.12 22.60 -21.99
CA ALA A 193 3.81 23.12 -21.62
C ALA A 193 2.68 22.46 -22.44
N ASP A 194 2.89 22.24 -23.73
CA ASP A 194 1.89 21.63 -24.62
C ASP A 194 1.65 20.18 -24.19
N LEU A 195 2.71 19.43 -23.89
CA LEU A 195 2.61 18.08 -23.36
C LEU A 195 1.85 18.01 -22.02
N ILE A 196 2.06 19.00 -21.15
CA ILE A 196 1.36 19.08 -19.87
C ILE A 196 -0.15 19.30 -20.09
N GLU A 197 -0.50 20.23 -20.97
CA GLU A 197 -1.90 20.54 -21.31
C GLU A 197 -2.59 19.34 -21.96
N GLU A 198 -1.96 18.68 -22.95
CA GLU A 198 -2.44 17.45 -23.57
C GLU A 198 -2.70 16.33 -22.54
N GLN A 199 -1.81 16.18 -21.54
CA GLN A 199 -1.99 15.21 -20.47
C GLN A 199 -3.21 15.53 -19.59
N LEU A 200 -3.39 16.79 -19.23
CA LEU A 200 -4.52 17.26 -18.40
C LEU A 200 -5.85 17.21 -19.17
N ALA A 201 -5.82 17.43 -20.47
CA ALA A 201 -6.98 17.31 -21.37
C ALA A 201 -7.34 15.83 -21.67
N GLY A 202 -6.40 14.90 -21.46
CA GLY A 202 -6.58 13.49 -21.79
C GLY A 202 -6.34 13.13 -23.27
N GLU A 203 -5.83 14.07 -24.05
CA GLU A 203 -5.57 13.91 -25.49
C GLU A 203 -4.35 13.02 -25.75
N ARG A 204 -3.40 13.00 -24.81
CA ARG A 204 -2.22 12.16 -24.89
C ARG A 204 -2.07 11.28 -23.65
N ALA A 205 -2.08 9.99 -23.85
CA ALA A 205 -1.92 9.01 -22.77
C ALA A 205 -0.45 8.67 -22.55
N MET A 206 0.30 9.42 -21.77
CA MET A 206 1.60 9.00 -21.27
C MET A 206 1.46 8.09 -20.05
N GLY A 207 2.18 6.96 -20.04
CA GLY A 207 2.25 6.08 -18.87
C GLY A 207 3.11 6.68 -17.76
N TYR A 208 2.71 6.48 -16.50
CA TYR A 208 3.55 6.80 -15.32
C TYR A 208 3.85 8.28 -15.04
N VAL A 209 3.13 9.24 -15.65
CA VAL A 209 3.37 10.68 -15.50
C VAL A 209 3.31 11.12 -14.03
N GLY A 210 2.34 10.62 -13.24
CA GLY A 210 2.26 10.91 -11.81
C GLY A 210 3.53 10.54 -11.04
N TRP A 211 4.19 9.44 -11.43
CA TRP A 211 5.46 9.05 -10.85
C TRP A 211 6.60 9.98 -11.26
N TYR A 212 6.71 10.30 -12.53
CA TYR A 212 7.81 11.12 -13.04
C TYR A 212 7.75 12.53 -12.46
N TRP A 213 6.63 13.21 -12.56
CA TRP A 213 6.50 14.59 -12.12
C TRP A 213 6.58 14.75 -10.59
N GLY A 214 6.06 13.78 -9.83
CA GLY A 214 6.24 13.75 -8.37
C GLY A 214 7.72 13.74 -7.99
N TYR A 215 8.51 12.86 -8.59
CA TYR A 215 9.95 12.80 -8.35
C TYR A 215 10.74 13.94 -8.99
N HIS A 216 10.29 14.53 -10.12
CA HIS A 216 10.86 15.76 -10.64
C HIS A 216 10.78 16.88 -9.60
N CYS A 217 9.61 17.08 -9.01
CA CYS A 217 9.42 18.09 -7.97
C CYS A 217 10.29 17.86 -6.73
N ILE A 218 10.43 16.59 -6.28
CA ILE A 218 11.30 16.26 -5.15
C ILE A 218 12.76 16.62 -5.48
N LEU A 219 13.26 16.21 -6.64
CA LEU A 219 14.64 16.48 -7.07
C LEU A 219 14.88 17.98 -7.24
N LEU A 220 14.00 18.67 -7.97
CA LEU A 220 14.15 20.11 -8.23
C LEU A 220 14.03 20.95 -6.97
N GLY A 221 13.13 20.56 -6.02
CA GLY A 221 13.00 21.23 -4.75
C GLY A 221 14.27 21.12 -3.90
N GLU A 222 14.84 19.91 -3.76
CA GLU A 222 16.11 19.71 -3.04
C GLU A 222 17.27 20.43 -3.75
N TYR A 223 17.32 20.35 -5.07
CA TYR A 223 18.36 21.02 -5.85
C TYR A 223 18.29 22.54 -5.71
N TYR A 224 17.08 23.14 -5.80
CA TYR A 224 16.89 24.57 -5.59
C TYR A 224 17.30 25.01 -4.17
N MET A 225 16.83 24.28 -3.14
CA MET A 225 17.17 24.60 -1.74
C MET A 225 18.68 24.51 -1.47
N LEU A 226 19.41 23.69 -2.22
CA LEU A 226 20.85 23.50 -2.07
C LEU A 226 21.68 24.52 -2.88
N THR A 227 21.19 24.93 -4.05
CA THR A 227 21.96 25.73 -5.02
C THR A 227 21.45 27.15 -5.23
N GLY A 228 20.17 27.42 -4.97
CA GLY A 228 19.49 28.68 -5.31
C GLY A 228 19.20 28.85 -6.79
N ASP A 229 19.32 27.80 -7.62
CA ASP A 229 19.11 27.89 -9.08
C ASP A 229 17.64 28.19 -9.41
N ARG A 230 17.39 29.41 -9.90
CA ARG A 230 16.03 29.89 -10.22
C ARG A 230 15.39 29.15 -11.39
N SER A 231 16.17 28.55 -12.29
CA SER A 231 15.61 27.75 -13.38
C SER A 231 14.90 26.50 -12.83
N ALA A 232 15.50 25.88 -11.79
CA ALA A 232 14.87 24.77 -11.08
C ALA A 232 13.58 25.19 -10.35
N LEU A 233 13.54 26.40 -9.78
CA LEU A 233 12.32 26.91 -9.14
C LEU A 233 11.19 27.13 -10.14
N SER A 234 11.50 27.67 -11.33
CA SER A 234 10.51 27.87 -12.40
C SER A 234 9.92 26.55 -12.90
N ALA A 235 10.77 25.57 -13.17
CA ALA A 235 10.34 24.23 -13.59
C ALA A 235 9.53 23.53 -12.50
N LEU A 236 9.97 23.62 -11.24
CA LEU A 236 9.28 23.07 -10.07
C LEU A 236 7.85 23.63 -9.97
N LYS A 237 7.65 24.92 -10.18
CA LYS A 237 6.32 25.54 -10.16
C LYS A 237 5.41 24.91 -11.21
N ILE A 238 5.89 24.79 -12.45
CA ILE A 238 5.10 24.24 -13.56
C ILE A 238 4.65 22.80 -13.25
N TYR A 239 5.59 21.90 -12.86
CA TYR A 239 5.24 20.53 -12.53
C TYR A 239 4.32 20.42 -11.31
N ALA A 240 4.55 21.19 -10.25
CA ALA A 240 3.75 21.11 -9.04
C ALA A 240 2.30 21.59 -9.25
N VAL A 241 2.10 22.65 -10.04
CA VAL A 241 0.76 23.13 -10.43
C VAL A 241 0.07 22.11 -11.34
N ALA A 242 0.80 21.51 -12.29
CA ALA A 242 0.27 20.44 -13.13
C ALA A 242 -0.16 19.22 -12.30
N LEU A 243 0.64 18.83 -11.28
CA LEU A 243 0.23 17.78 -10.33
C LEU A 243 -1.08 18.16 -9.63
N ALA A 244 -1.21 19.38 -9.12
CA ALA A 244 -2.42 19.82 -8.43
C ALA A 244 -3.67 19.77 -9.34
N LYS A 245 -3.54 20.19 -10.60
CA LYS A 245 -4.61 20.12 -11.59
C LYS A 245 -4.94 18.70 -12.03
N GLY A 246 -3.96 17.81 -12.04
CA GLY A 246 -4.10 16.41 -12.44
C GLY A 246 -4.58 15.45 -11.34
N GLN A 247 -5.06 15.96 -10.21
CA GLN A 247 -5.67 15.15 -9.16
C GLN A 247 -7.04 14.63 -9.56
N ASP A 248 -7.39 13.45 -9.08
CA ASP A 248 -8.78 13.01 -9.13
C ASP A 248 -9.69 13.79 -8.15
N ALA A 249 -10.97 13.52 -8.20
CA ALA A 249 -11.94 14.17 -7.31
C ALA A 249 -11.65 13.90 -5.81
N GLY A 250 -10.98 12.80 -5.45
CA GLY A 250 -10.54 12.46 -4.10
C GLY A 250 -9.20 13.08 -3.69
N GLY A 251 -8.52 13.80 -4.59
CA GLY A 251 -7.22 14.42 -4.31
C GLY A 251 -6.00 13.49 -4.50
N LEU A 252 -6.13 12.43 -5.28
CA LEU A 252 -5.13 11.39 -5.43
C LEU A 252 -4.77 11.15 -6.90
N TRP A 253 -3.75 10.31 -7.13
CA TRP A 253 -3.27 9.97 -8.47
C TRP A 253 -3.16 8.46 -8.67
N GLY A 254 -3.23 8.05 -9.92
CA GLY A 254 -2.84 6.74 -10.40
C GLY A 254 -1.46 6.79 -11.09
N HIS A 255 -1.31 6.00 -12.16
CA HIS A 255 -0.14 6.13 -13.03
C HIS A 255 -0.17 7.42 -13.86
N ARG A 256 -1.37 7.92 -14.16
CA ARG A 256 -1.63 9.07 -15.04
C ARG A 256 -2.31 10.18 -14.27
N MET A 257 -2.34 11.37 -14.85
CA MET A 257 -3.14 12.48 -14.37
C MET A 257 -4.62 12.19 -14.55
N ALA A 258 -5.44 12.76 -13.67
CA ALA A 258 -6.89 12.73 -13.84
C ALA A 258 -7.34 13.72 -14.92
N VAL A 259 -8.34 13.32 -15.68
CA VAL A 259 -9.05 14.15 -16.65
C VAL A 259 -10.44 14.41 -16.08
N ASN A 260 -10.82 15.68 -15.90
CA ASN A 260 -12.08 16.05 -15.25
C ASN A 260 -12.32 15.33 -13.91
N GLY A 261 -11.27 15.23 -13.09
CA GLY A 261 -11.33 14.57 -11.78
C GLY A 261 -11.35 13.03 -11.81
N ARG A 262 -11.17 12.41 -12.96
CA ARG A 262 -11.23 10.96 -13.18
C ARG A 262 -9.88 10.41 -13.63
N LEU A 263 -9.44 9.31 -13.02
CA LEU A 263 -8.20 8.64 -13.42
C LEU A 263 -8.43 7.71 -14.62
N PRO A 264 -7.74 7.93 -15.75
CA PRO A 264 -7.79 7.01 -16.87
C PRO A 264 -6.98 5.75 -16.56
N GLY A 265 -7.59 4.58 -16.73
CA GLY A 265 -6.91 3.29 -16.63
C GLY A 265 -6.82 2.74 -15.21
N TYR A 266 -5.62 2.74 -14.59
CA TYR A 266 -5.40 2.12 -13.29
C TYR A 266 -5.94 2.99 -12.15
N ALA A 267 -6.29 2.34 -11.02
CA ALA A 267 -6.87 3.00 -9.86
C ALA A 267 -5.92 3.99 -9.17
N GLN A 268 -6.45 4.75 -8.24
CA GLN A 268 -5.69 5.50 -7.23
C GLN A 268 -4.68 4.58 -6.53
N MET A 269 -3.47 5.08 -6.35
CA MET A 269 -2.39 4.36 -5.68
C MET A 269 -1.73 5.25 -4.65
N ASN A 270 -1.57 4.76 -3.42
CA ASN A 270 -0.91 5.53 -2.38
C ASN A 270 0.55 5.84 -2.70
N GLN A 271 1.27 4.95 -3.37
CA GLN A 271 2.68 5.16 -3.69
C GLN A 271 2.91 6.36 -4.62
N SER A 272 2.18 6.44 -5.74
CA SER A 272 2.28 7.57 -6.66
C SER A 272 1.68 8.85 -6.06
N SER A 273 0.56 8.72 -5.34
CA SER A 273 -0.08 9.86 -4.69
C SER A 273 0.81 10.52 -3.63
N LEU A 274 1.53 9.74 -2.83
CA LEU A 274 2.47 10.28 -1.84
C LEU A 274 3.66 10.98 -2.50
N SER A 275 4.20 10.44 -3.62
CA SER A 275 5.28 11.13 -4.34
C SER A 275 4.82 12.44 -4.98
N CYS A 276 3.62 12.48 -5.57
CA CYS A 276 3.02 13.71 -6.07
C CYS A 276 2.76 14.72 -4.94
N PHE A 277 2.23 14.25 -3.81
CA PHE A 277 1.98 15.07 -2.64
C PHE A 277 3.26 15.68 -2.08
N MET A 278 4.30 14.86 -1.91
CA MET A 278 5.61 15.37 -1.49
C MET A 278 6.17 16.39 -2.47
N GLY A 279 6.04 16.15 -3.78
CA GLY A 279 6.47 17.08 -4.81
C GLY A 279 5.78 18.44 -4.69
N MET A 280 4.47 18.48 -4.49
CA MET A 280 3.71 19.71 -4.25
C MET A 280 4.15 20.43 -2.95
N LEU A 281 4.39 19.66 -1.88
CA LEU A 281 4.86 20.20 -0.61
C LEU A 281 6.28 20.75 -0.70
N MET A 282 7.16 20.12 -1.48
CA MET A 282 8.50 20.66 -1.79
C MET A 282 8.43 21.99 -2.53
N ALA A 283 7.52 22.12 -3.51
CA ALA A 283 7.30 23.37 -4.19
C ALA A 283 6.88 24.49 -3.22
N ARG A 284 5.94 24.23 -2.32
CA ARG A 284 5.53 25.17 -1.27
C ARG A 284 6.68 25.50 -0.30
N LYS A 285 7.48 24.51 0.08
CA LYS A 285 8.70 24.71 0.93
C LYS A 285 9.70 25.63 0.24
N CYS A 286 9.82 25.58 -1.07
CA CYS A 286 10.66 26.48 -1.89
C CYS A 286 10.06 27.87 -2.10
N GLY A 287 8.94 28.21 -1.48
CA GLY A 287 8.31 29.52 -1.54
C GLY A 287 7.33 29.73 -2.69
N ILE A 288 6.94 28.67 -3.41
CA ILE A 288 5.91 28.78 -4.45
C ILE A 288 4.54 28.86 -3.77
N ASP A 289 3.90 30.02 -3.94
CA ASP A 289 2.52 30.28 -3.53
C ASP A 289 1.63 30.38 -4.77
N ASP A 290 0.74 29.38 -4.93
CA ASP A 290 -0.15 29.27 -6.08
C ASP A 290 -1.51 28.69 -5.59
N PRO A 291 -2.65 29.31 -5.99
CA PRO A 291 -3.96 28.88 -5.51
C PRO A 291 -4.32 27.41 -5.84
N ASP A 292 -4.00 26.94 -7.06
CA ASP A 292 -4.25 25.55 -7.47
C ASP A 292 -3.39 24.60 -6.67
N LEU A 293 -2.11 24.95 -6.47
CA LEU A 293 -1.19 24.18 -5.65
C LEU A 293 -1.69 24.05 -4.19
N ASN A 294 -2.08 25.16 -3.57
CA ASN A 294 -2.57 25.16 -2.19
C ASN A 294 -3.86 24.36 -2.03
N LYS A 295 -4.80 24.50 -2.96
CA LYS A 295 -6.04 23.70 -3.01
C LYS A 295 -5.75 22.21 -3.19
N GLY A 296 -4.80 21.88 -4.09
CA GLY A 296 -4.37 20.52 -4.33
C GLY A 296 -3.75 19.87 -3.07
N ILE A 297 -2.86 20.60 -2.40
CA ILE A 297 -2.24 20.17 -1.14
C ILE A 297 -3.31 19.90 -0.07
N ALA A 298 -4.24 20.84 0.13
CA ALA A 298 -5.30 20.68 1.13
C ALA A 298 -6.16 19.43 0.86
N LYS A 299 -6.51 19.19 -0.41
CA LYS A 299 -7.32 18.05 -0.83
C LYS A 299 -6.61 16.70 -0.61
N THR A 300 -5.31 16.61 -0.90
CA THR A 300 -4.53 15.39 -0.65
C THR A 300 -4.30 15.19 0.85
N TYR A 301 -3.99 16.25 1.59
CA TYR A 301 -3.81 16.20 3.03
C TYR A 301 -5.06 15.64 3.73
N ALA A 302 -6.24 16.08 3.31
CA ALA A 302 -7.51 15.60 3.84
C ALA A 302 -7.63 14.07 3.81
N TYR A 303 -7.15 13.42 2.76
CA TYR A 303 -7.10 11.96 2.70
C TYR A 303 -6.05 11.36 3.63
N TYR A 304 -4.80 11.86 3.61
CA TYR A 304 -3.72 11.25 4.39
C TYR A 304 -3.84 11.49 5.88
N ALA A 305 -4.45 12.59 6.30
CA ALA A 305 -4.74 12.87 7.70
C ALA A 305 -5.63 11.80 8.36
N THR A 306 -6.51 11.15 7.59
CA THR A 306 -7.36 10.05 8.10
C THR A 306 -6.59 8.81 8.54
N HIS A 307 -5.32 8.70 8.19
CA HIS A 307 -4.47 7.55 8.53
C HIS A 307 -3.68 7.75 9.84
N ILE A 308 -3.52 9.01 10.29
CA ILE A 308 -2.73 9.33 11.51
C ILE A 308 -3.38 8.65 12.72
N GLY A 309 -2.60 7.88 13.47
CA GLY A 309 -3.09 7.10 14.63
C GLY A 309 -3.97 5.88 14.27
N ARG A 310 -4.42 5.76 13.02
CA ARG A 310 -5.40 4.75 12.57
C ARG A 310 -4.78 3.61 11.77
N GLY A 311 -3.61 3.78 11.19
CA GLY A 311 -2.89 2.75 10.46
C GLY A 311 -2.02 3.27 9.33
N GLY A 312 -1.21 2.37 8.73
CA GLY A 312 -0.40 2.63 7.55
C GLY A 312 -1.22 2.58 6.25
N PHE A 313 -0.55 2.34 5.13
CA PHE A 313 -1.14 2.41 3.79
C PHE A 313 -1.21 1.05 3.12
N ASN A 314 -2.31 0.77 2.43
CA ASN A 314 -2.39 -0.28 1.42
C ASN A 314 -1.84 0.24 0.08
N TYR A 315 -1.51 -0.66 -0.85
CA TYR A 315 -1.01 -0.26 -2.17
C TYR A 315 -2.03 0.60 -2.94
N GLY A 316 -3.28 0.12 -3.01
CA GLY A 316 -4.42 0.91 -3.50
C GLY A 316 -5.03 1.76 -2.39
N VAL A 317 -5.97 2.63 -2.76
CA VAL A 317 -6.70 3.48 -1.83
C VAL A 317 -7.78 2.66 -1.11
N HIS A 318 -7.44 2.23 0.07
CA HIS A 318 -8.30 1.51 1.01
C HIS A 318 -8.22 2.21 2.37
N GLY A 319 -9.05 1.81 3.32
CA GLY A 319 -8.91 2.29 4.69
C GLY A 319 -7.54 1.96 5.31
N PRO A 320 -7.21 2.57 6.46
CA PRO A 320 -5.90 2.41 7.10
C PRO A 320 -5.51 0.94 7.34
N ASP A 321 -4.27 0.58 7.02
CA ASP A 321 -3.70 -0.73 7.32
C ASP A 321 -3.26 -0.80 8.79
N ARG A 322 -4.01 -1.54 9.59
CA ARG A 322 -3.79 -1.69 11.03
C ARG A 322 -2.89 -2.87 11.40
N LYS A 323 -2.35 -3.60 10.42
CA LYS A 323 -1.62 -4.86 10.65
C LYS A 323 -0.15 -4.76 10.32
N ARG A 324 0.21 -3.99 9.32
CA ARG A 324 1.58 -3.90 8.79
C ARG A 324 2.23 -2.60 9.19
N PHE A 325 3.46 -2.68 9.67
CA PHE A 325 4.26 -1.50 10.00
C PHE A 325 4.72 -0.75 8.76
N ASN A 326 5.16 -1.49 7.75
CA ASN A 326 5.64 -0.92 6.51
C ASN A 326 4.90 -1.48 5.29
N ASN A 327 4.71 -0.61 4.32
CA ASN A 327 4.05 -0.90 3.05
C ASN A 327 4.81 -0.22 1.91
N ASN A 328 5.89 -0.86 1.45
CA ASN A 328 6.66 -0.38 0.30
C ASN A 328 7.18 1.07 0.47
N GLY A 329 7.61 1.43 1.69
CA GLY A 329 8.11 2.77 2.01
C GLY A 329 7.05 3.88 2.07
N MET A 330 5.76 3.55 1.93
CA MET A 330 4.69 4.56 1.92
C MET A 330 4.56 5.27 3.27
N SER A 331 4.67 4.55 4.39
CA SER A 331 4.69 5.20 5.72
C SER A 331 5.87 6.16 5.83
N GLY A 332 7.04 5.80 5.27
CA GLY A 332 8.22 6.66 5.25
C GLY A 332 8.00 7.94 4.45
N LEU A 333 7.47 7.82 3.25
CA LEU A 333 7.17 8.98 2.39
C LEU A 333 6.07 9.87 3.02
N ALA A 334 5.08 9.28 3.68
CA ALA A 334 4.07 10.04 4.42
C ALA A 334 4.68 10.80 5.60
N ALA A 335 5.62 10.20 6.35
CA ALA A 335 6.32 10.91 7.44
C ALA A 335 7.04 12.16 6.92
N MET A 336 7.69 12.07 5.74
CA MET A 336 8.32 13.23 5.08
C MET A 336 7.30 14.29 4.67
N CYS A 337 6.14 13.89 4.14
CA CYS A 337 5.05 14.82 3.84
C CYS A 337 4.55 15.53 5.09
N MET A 338 4.37 14.80 6.20
CA MET A 338 3.93 15.40 7.47
C MET A 338 5.00 16.34 8.06
N ALA A 339 6.28 16.05 7.87
CA ALA A 339 7.36 16.96 8.25
C ALA A 339 7.32 18.28 7.47
N LEU A 340 7.07 18.25 6.15
CA LEU A 340 6.87 19.44 5.33
C LEU A 340 5.63 20.25 5.72
N LEU A 341 4.64 19.62 6.33
CA LEU A 341 3.41 20.23 6.85
C LEU A 341 3.55 20.74 8.29
N ASN A 342 4.67 20.50 8.97
CA ASN A 342 4.84 20.70 10.41
C ASN A 342 3.78 19.96 11.27
N ASN A 343 3.24 18.84 10.77
CA ASN A 343 2.30 18.00 11.49
C ASN A 343 3.06 17.00 12.38
N LYS A 344 3.32 17.40 13.63
CA LYS A 344 4.11 16.61 14.59
C LYS A 344 3.48 15.25 14.90
N GLU A 345 2.17 15.16 14.99
CA GLU A 345 1.45 13.91 15.25
C GLU A 345 1.65 12.92 14.10
N GLY A 346 1.43 13.38 12.87
CA GLY A 346 1.66 12.58 11.66
C GLY A 346 3.12 12.13 11.52
N VAL A 347 4.08 13.02 11.84
CA VAL A 347 5.51 12.65 11.84
C VAL A 347 5.76 11.53 12.84
N ARG A 348 5.37 11.69 14.12
CA ARG A 348 5.58 10.67 15.17
C ARG A 348 4.97 9.32 14.77
N PHE A 349 3.74 9.35 14.25
CA PHE A 349 3.05 8.14 13.88
C PHE A 349 3.74 7.41 12.71
N PHE A 350 3.95 8.08 11.59
CA PHE A 350 4.50 7.41 10.39
C PHE A 350 6.00 7.12 10.49
N SER A 351 6.78 7.97 11.20
CA SER A 351 8.20 7.66 11.45
C SER A 351 8.34 6.48 12.42
N GLY A 352 7.47 6.36 13.42
CA GLY A 352 7.43 5.20 14.31
C GLY A 352 7.12 3.90 13.58
N LEU A 353 6.15 3.88 12.64
CA LEU A 353 5.90 2.73 11.77
C LEU A 353 7.13 2.36 10.93
N SER A 354 7.88 3.36 10.48
CA SER A 354 9.09 3.15 9.68
C SER A 354 10.27 2.65 10.53
N ALA A 355 10.44 3.18 11.74
CA ALA A 355 11.56 2.88 12.63
C ALA A 355 11.68 1.40 13.00
N THR A 356 10.57 0.69 13.12
CA THR A 356 10.54 -0.75 13.44
C THR A 356 10.59 -1.67 12.20
N SER A 357 10.71 -1.11 10.97
CA SER A 357 10.55 -1.86 9.71
C SER A 357 11.86 -2.35 9.08
N TYR A 358 12.95 -2.38 9.82
CA TYR A 358 14.29 -2.75 9.34
C TYR A 358 14.39 -4.20 8.80
N ASP A 359 13.51 -5.10 9.24
CA ASP A 359 13.45 -6.48 8.72
C ASP A 359 12.63 -6.61 7.43
N ASN A 360 11.92 -5.56 7.04
CA ASN A 360 10.99 -5.57 5.92
C ASN A 360 11.49 -4.79 4.70
N LEU A 361 12.77 -4.38 4.66
CA LEU A 361 13.34 -3.55 3.58
C LEU A 361 13.25 -4.20 2.19
N GLU A 362 13.22 -5.52 2.13
CA GLU A 362 13.06 -6.26 0.88
C GLU A 362 11.60 -6.49 0.45
N GLN A 363 10.65 -6.18 1.31
CA GLN A 363 9.23 -6.39 1.04
C GLN A 363 8.67 -5.22 0.24
N GLY A 364 7.70 -5.52 -0.62
CA GLY A 364 6.97 -4.50 -1.34
C GLY A 364 6.87 -4.74 -2.84
N HIS A 365 6.17 -3.85 -3.50
CA HIS A 365 5.96 -3.85 -4.94
C HIS A 365 7.15 -3.17 -5.67
N ALA A 366 7.25 -3.36 -6.99
CA ALA A 366 8.32 -2.80 -7.82
C ALA A 366 9.73 -3.19 -7.36
N SER A 367 9.91 -4.44 -6.94
CA SER A 367 11.19 -5.02 -6.50
C SER A 367 11.84 -4.26 -5.35
N ASN A 368 11.04 -3.77 -4.41
CA ASN A 368 11.43 -3.13 -3.14
C ASN A 368 12.18 -1.80 -3.26
N PHE A 369 12.13 -1.13 -4.37
CA PHE A 369 12.87 0.12 -4.56
C PHE A 369 12.52 1.18 -3.51
N PHE A 370 11.24 1.30 -3.16
CA PHE A 370 10.76 2.38 -2.30
C PHE A 370 11.00 2.16 -0.81
N ASN A 371 11.07 0.90 -0.35
CA ASN A 371 11.36 0.62 1.05
C ASN A 371 12.76 1.09 1.47
N PRO A 372 13.84 0.66 0.80
CA PRO A 372 15.18 1.16 1.11
C PRO A 372 15.35 2.66 0.90
N LEU A 373 14.54 3.27 0.04
CA LEU A 373 14.61 4.71 -0.22
C LEU A 373 13.98 5.52 0.92
N TRP A 374 12.75 5.22 1.33
CA TRP A 374 11.99 6.11 2.21
C TRP A 374 11.98 5.70 3.68
N THR A 375 12.11 4.41 3.98
CA THR A 375 12.00 3.91 5.36
C THR A 375 13.12 4.40 6.27
N PRO A 376 14.42 4.35 5.87
CA PRO A 376 15.52 4.87 6.69
C PRO A 376 15.42 6.39 6.93
N LEU A 377 15.03 7.13 5.90
CA LEU A 377 14.86 8.58 5.96
C LEU A 377 13.79 8.96 6.98
N ALA A 378 12.66 8.26 6.95
CA ALA A 378 11.58 8.48 7.91
C ALA A 378 11.97 8.09 9.34
N ALA A 379 12.64 6.96 9.53
CA ALA A 379 13.15 6.56 10.84
C ALA A 379 14.04 7.66 11.47
N SER A 380 14.83 8.36 10.63
CA SER A 380 15.70 9.44 11.08
C SER A 380 14.96 10.66 11.65
N LEU A 381 13.68 10.86 11.28
CA LEU A 381 12.85 11.93 11.87
C LEU A 381 12.61 11.72 13.36
N SER A 382 12.69 10.48 13.84
CA SER A 382 12.60 10.14 15.28
C SER A 382 13.89 10.40 16.06
N GLY A 383 14.95 10.90 15.43
CA GLY A 383 16.19 11.34 16.07
C GLY A 383 17.37 10.40 15.95
N PRO A 384 18.54 10.83 16.45
CA PRO A 384 19.81 10.11 16.26
C PRO A 384 19.85 8.71 16.87
N GLU A 385 19.25 8.49 18.05
CA GLU A 385 19.22 7.17 18.70
C GLU A 385 18.40 6.16 17.89
N VAL A 386 17.23 6.58 17.39
CA VAL A 386 16.39 5.75 16.52
C VAL A 386 17.08 5.50 15.18
N THR A 387 17.75 6.52 14.62
CA THR A 387 18.53 6.38 13.38
C THR A 387 19.63 5.34 13.54
N HIS A 388 20.40 5.41 14.65
CA HIS A 388 21.45 4.44 14.97
C HIS A 388 20.85 3.02 15.11
N GLY A 389 19.83 2.85 15.93
CA GLY A 389 19.19 1.56 16.17
C GLY A 389 18.63 0.96 14.87
N PHE A 390 17.95 1.76 14.05
CA PHE A 390 17.47 1.31 12.74
C PHE A 390 18.61 0.91 11.81
N PHE A 391 19.67 1.71 11.73
CA PHE A 391 20.84 1.45 10.89
C PHE A 391 21.51 0.14 11.28
N MET A 392 21.77 -0.07 12.57
CA MET A 392 22.40 -1.30 13.08
C MET A 392 21.52 -2.54 12.84
N ASN A 393 20.21 -2.43 13.11
CA ASN A 393 19.28 -3.54 12.86
C ASN A 393 19.12 -3.86 11.36
N SER A 394 19.39 -2.91 10.46
CA SER A 394 19.34 -3.08 9.02
C SER A 394 20.68 -3.46 8.36
N LEU A 395 21.77 -3.64 9.13
CA LEU A 395 23.10 -3.98 8.58
C LEU A 395 23.06 -5.25 7.72
N TRP A 396 22.29 -6.26 8.11
CA TRP A 396 22.10 -7.47 7.32
C TRP A 396 21.69 -7.17 5.86
N PHE A 397 20.85 -6.14 5.66
CA PHE A 397 20.45 -5.69 4.34
C PHE A 397 21.54 -4.86 3.69
N ASN A 398 22.04 -3.82 4.37
CA ASN A 398 23.04 -2.90 3.82
C ASN A 398 24.32 -3.61 3.42
N THR A 399 24.82 -4.54 4.23
CA THR A 399 26.04 -5.31 3.95
C THR A 399 25.86 -6.31 2.81
N THR A 400 24.72 -7.04 2.76
CA THR A 400 24.48 -8.03 1.70
C THR A 400 24.11 -7.41 0.35
N TYR A 401 23.64 -6.16 0.32
CA TYR A 401 23.30 -5.45 -0.91
C TYR A 401 24.46 -4.60 -1.47
N ARG A 402 25.48 -4.30 -0.65
CA ARG A 402 26.69 -3.63 -1.08
C ARG A 402 27.55 -4.58 -1.90
N ALA A 403 28.06 -4.13 -3.05
CA ALA A 403 28.98 -4.87 -3.88
C ALA A 403 30.44 -4.45 -3.62
N TRP A 404 31.37 -5.20 -4.17
CA TRP A 404 32.82 -4.98 -4.03
C TRP A 404 33.33 -3.73 -4.76
N ASP A 405 32.60 -3.27 -5.78
CA ASP A 405 32.90 -2.09 -6.59
C ASP A 405 32.38 -0.77 -6.00
N GLY A 406 31.76 -0.83 -4.83
CA GLY A 406 31.15 0.31 -4.14
C GLY A 406 29.68 0.54 -4.49
N SER A 407 29.14 -0.18 -5.45
CA SER A 407 27.70 -0.10 -5.75
C SER A 407 26.84 -0.81 -4.72
N PHE A 408 25.54 -0.51 -4.75
CA PHE A 408 24.50 -1.27 -4.05
C PHE A 408 23.55 -1.87 -5.08
N LEU A 409 23.42 -3.18 -5.07
CA LEU A 409 22.64 -3.91 -6.05
C LEU A 409 21.18 -4.07 -5.59
N ARG A 410 20.28 -4.23 -6.56
CA ARG A 410 18.85 -4.40 -6.27
C ARG A 410 18.39 -5.86 -6.29
N SER A 411 19.03 -6.67 -7.11
CA SER A 411 18.70 -8.09 -7.26
C SER A 411 19.83 -8.84 -7.95
N PRO A 412 19.99 -10.14 -7.69
CA PRO A 412 20.98 -10.98 -8.34
C PRO A 412 20.90 -10.97 -9.86
N GLY A 413 22.03 -11.06 -10.55
CA GLY A 413 22.14 -11.21 -12.00
C GLY A 413 21.65 -10.03 -12.84
N LYS A 414 21.41 -8.85 -12.24
CA LYS A 414 20.99 -7.63 -12.94
C LYS A 414 21.89 -6.45 -12.55
N GLU A 415 23.15 -6.61 -12.78
CA GLU A 415 24.21 -5.75 -12.27
C GLU A 415 24.24 -4.38 -12.95
N ARG A 416 23.85 -4.28 -14.22
CA ARG A 416 23.87 -3.01 -14.95
C ARG A 416 22.47 -2.38 -15.09
N GLY A 417 22.39 -1.06 -14.91
CA GLY A 417 21.20 -0.25 -15.15
C GLY A 417 20.19 -0.17 -14.00
N ARG A 418 20.38 -0.93 -12.92
CA ARG A 418 19.55 -0.84 -11.69
C ARG A 418 20.38 -0.61 -10.43
N ALA A 419 21.71 -0.73 -10.50
CA ALA A 419 22.60 -0.46 -9.39
C ALA A 419 22.56 1.01 -8.98
N GLY A 420 22.48 1.94 -9.93
CA GLY A 420 22.44 3.37 -9.64
C GLY A 420 21.32 3.79 -8.70
N SER A 421 20.12 3.26 -8.88
CA SER A 421 18.98 3.63 -8.02
C SER A 421 19.11 3.13 -6.58
N GLN A 422 19.62 1.92 -6.40
CA GLN A 422 19.83 1.35 -5.06
C GLN A 422 21.02 2.01 -4.38
N THR A 423 22.08 2.31 -5.14
CA THR A 423 23.24 3.05 -4.64
C THR A 423 22.83 4.46 -4.19
N GLY A 424 21.93 5.13 -4.92
CA GLY A 424 21.39 6.42 -4.51
C GLY A 424 20.60 6.34 -3.20
N ALA A 425 19.72 5.33 -3.04
CA ALA A 425 18.99 5.09 -1.80
C ALA A 425 19.91 4.79 -0.61
N ALA A 426 20.95 3.98 -0.83
CA ALA A 426 21.97 3.69 0.18
C ALA A 426 22.74 4.97 0.58
N LEU A 427 23.19 5.78 -0.40
CA LEU A 427 23.86 7.06 -0.11
C LEU A 427 22.98 7.99 0.73
N LEU A 428 21.68 8.09 0.44
CA LEU A 428 20.76 8.88 1.26
C LEU A 428 20.77 8.38 2.72
N THR A 429 20.76 7.06 2.94
CA THR A 429 20.80 6.46 4.27
C THR A 429 22.14 6.71 4.99
N TYR A 430 23.26 6.46 4.32
CA TYR A 430 24.58 6.64 4.90
C TYR A 430 24.91 8.12 5.13
N CYS A 431 24.39 9.03 4.32
CA CYS A 431 24.56 10.48 4.44
C CYS A 431 23.60 11.17 5.43
N LEU A 432 22.74 10.45 6.17
CA LEU A 432 21.87 11.04 7.20
C LEU A 432 22.63 11.95 8.19
N PRO A 433 23.86 11.60 8.65
CA PRO A 433 24.63 12.50 9.53
C PRO A 433 25.01 13.84 8.91
N ARG A 434 25.13 13.91 7.59
CA ARG A 434 25.56 15.13 6.86
C ARG A 434 24.43 16.17 6.74
N LYS A 435 23.17 15.75 6.81
CA LYS A 435 21.98 16.64 6.77
C LYS A 435 22.00 17.64 5.60
N ALA A 436 22.54 17.23 4.45
CA ALA A 436 22.70 18.11 3.30
C ALA A 436 21.37 18.46 2.63
N LEU A 437 20.39 17.55 2.66
CA LEU A 437 19.07 17.69 2.07
C LEU A 437 17.99 17.73 3.14
N PHE A 438 16.80 18.29 2.81
CA PHE A 438 15.65 18.21 3.70
C PHE A 438 15.30 16.74 4.02
N ILE A 439 15.28 15.88 3.00
CA ILE A 439 14.99 14.45 3.18
C ILE A 439 16.05 13.70 3.98
N THR A 440 17.26 14.24 4.14
CA THR A 440 18.31 13.67 4.98
C THR A 440 18.47 14.39 6.31
N GLY A 441 17.52 15.25 6.68
CA GLY A 441 17.44 15.83 8.02
C GLY A 441 17.88 17.27 8.15
N ARG A 442 18.09 18.01 7.07
CA ARG A 442 18.18 19.47 7.15
C ARG A 442 16.85 20.02 7.68
N ASP A 443 16.86 20.91 8.62
CA ASP A 443 15.69 21.53 9.27
C ASP A 443 14.82 20.53 10.07
N GLN A 444 15.34 19.39 10.52
CA GLN A 444 14.61 18.50 11.43
C GLN A 444 14.26 19.19 12.74
N ASP A 445 13.05 18.93 13.25
CA ASP A 445 12.59 19.39 14.55
C ASP A 445 13.09 18.47 15.68
N PRO A 446 14.04 18.91 16.54
CA PRO A 446 14.55 18.09 17.64
C PRO A 446 13.50 17.74 18.70
N SER A 447 12.35 18.45 18.76
CA SER A 447 11.25 18.12 19.67
C SER A 447 10.55 16.79 19.36
N LEU A 448 10.84 16.21 18.19
CA LEU A 448 10.34 14.91 17.76
C LEU A 448 11.27 13.74 18.14
N TRP A 449 12.48 14.02 18.62
CA TRP A 449 13.49 13.00 18.86
C TRP A 449 13.15 12.16 20.09
N LEU A 450 13.13 10.86 19.88
CA LEU A 450 12.99 9.86 20.93
C LEU A 450 14.36 9.50 21.50
N LYS A 451 14.41 9.23 22.81
CA LYS A 451 15.65 8.89 23.53
C LYS A 451 15.38 7.78 24.53
N GLY A 452 16.44 7.03 24.89
CA GLY A 452 16.39 6.00 25.92
C GLY A 452 15.30 4.95 25.63
N ASP A 453 14.45 4.71 26.66
CA ASP A 453 13.41 3.68 26.57
C ASP A 453 12.42 3.94 25.43
N ALA A 454 12.04 5.18 25.14
CA ALA A 454 11.14 5.52 24.06
C ALA A 454 11.73 5.22 22.67
N ALA A 455 13.04 5.43 22.49
CA ALA A 455 13.72 5.04 21.24
C ALA A 455 13.80 3.52 21.10
N THR A 456 14.06 2.81 22.20
CA THR A 456 14.10 1.35 22.25
C THR A 456 12.73 0.75 21.95
N GLU A 457 11.67 1.26 22.58
CA GLU A 457 10.30 0.80 22.40
C GLU A 457 9.85 0.88 20.93
N VAL A 458 10.07 2.06 20.29
CA VAL A 458 9.67 2.24 18.89
C VAL A 458 10.42 1.30 17.94
N LEU A 459 11.70 1.03 18.19
CA LEU A 459 12.49 0.10 17.39
C LEU A 459 12.03 -1.35 17.56
N GLN A 460 11.50 -1.71 18.72
CA GLN A 460 11.11 -3.09 19.06
C GLN A 460 9.64 -3.44 18.76
N MET A 461 8.81 -2.47 18.36
CA MET A 461 7.37 -2.72 18.15
C MET A 461 7.06 -3.90 17.22
N SER A 462 7.89 -4.17 16.19
CA SER A 462 7.69 -5.29 15.28
C SER A 462 8.23 -6.64 15.81
N GLN A 463 8.97 -6.62 16.94
CA GLN A 463 9.62 -7.78 17.53
C GLN A 463 8.89 -8.31 18.77
N ILE A 464 7.74 -7.72 19.12
CA ILE A 464 6.97 -8.13 20.30
C ILE A 464 6.53 -9.60 20.17
N ASP A 465 6.99 -10.43 21.11
CA ASP A 465 6.49 -11.80 21.25
C ASP A 465 5.22 -11.82 22.10
N TYR A 466 4.08 -11.69 21.41
CA TYR A 466 2.78 -11.69 22.07
C TYR A 466 2.42 -13.05 22.72
N ARG A 467 3.06 -14.16 22.31
CA ARG A 467 2.74 -15.50 22.84
C ARG A 467 3.29 -15.71 24.23
N SER A 468 4.45 -15.13 24.53
CA SER A 468 5.10 -15.21 25.83
C SER A 468 4.45 -14.32 26.88
N LYS A 469 3.62 -13.33 26.47
CA LYS A 469 3.00 -12.37 27.38
C LYS A 469 1.85 -12.98 28.17
N SER A 470 1.75 -12.61 29.44
CA SER A 470 0.59 -12.86 30.29
C SER A 470 -0.65 -12.11 29.77
N VAL A 471 -1.83 -12.53 30.25
CA VAL A 471 -3.09 -11.87 29.90
C VAL A 471 -3.08 -10.40 30.38
N ASP A 472 -2.59 -10.12 31.58
CA ASP A 472 -2.55 -8.76 32.13
C ASP A 472 -1.60 -7.84 31.34
N GLU A 473 -0.44 -8.36 30.90
CA GLU A 473 0.45 -7.62 30.00
C GLU A 473 -0.24 -7.33 28.65
N LEU A 474 -0.97 -8.30 28.08
CA LEU A 474 -1.71 -8.05 26.83
C LEU A 474 -2.82 -7.01 27.04
N LEU A 475 -3.55 -7.07 28.14
CA LEU A 475 -4.60 -6.09 28.43
C LEU A 475 -4.04 -4.67 28.64
N SER A 476 -2.86 -4.55 29.26
CA SER A 476 -2.18 -3.24 29.42
C SER A 476 -1.76 -2.61 28.11
N MET A 477 -1.73 -3.37 26.99
CA MET A 477 -1.40 -2.87 25.65
C MET A 477 -2.64 -2.49 24.84
N PHE A 478 -3.86 -2.53 25.39
CA PHE A 478 -5.10 -2.20 24.66
C PHE A 478 -5.19 -0.73 24.24
N ASP A 479 -4.46 0.16 24.88
CA ASP A 479 -4.37 1.58 24.54
C ASP A 479 -3.01 1.97 23.91
N PHE A 480 -2.22 1.00 23.47
CA PHE A 480 -0.96 1.30 22.78
C PHE A 480 -1.22 2.20 21.56
N PRO A 481 -0.42 3.26 21.31
CA PRO A 481 -0.71 4.25 20.27
C PRO A 481 -0.80 3.68 18.86
N PHE A 482 -0.06 2.59 18.55
CA PHE A 482 0.02 2.00 17.22
C PHE A 482 -0.96 0.83 17.06
N PRO A 483 -1.91 0.90 16.11
CA PRO A 483 -2.84 -0.22 15.87
C PRO A 483 -2.14 -1.50 15.43
N GLN A 484 -0.95 -1.42 14.84
CA GLN A 484 -0.12 -2.56 14.48
C GLN A 484 0.38 -3.36 15.70
N VAL A 485 0.39 -2.75 16.87
CA VAL A 485 0.64 -3.41 18.15
C VAL A 485 -0.68 -3.86 18.79
N ARG A 486 -1.69 -2.98 18.87
CA ARG A 486 -2.97 -3.30 19.50
C ARG A 486 -3.70 -4.49 18.88
N ILE A 487 -3.76 -4.57 17.55
CA ILE A 487 -4.51 -5.63 16.87
C ILE A 487 -3.90 -7.03 17.14
N PRO A 488 -2.58 -7.26 16.97
CA PRO A 488 -1.97 -8.53 17.38
C PRO A 488 -2.11 -8.82 18.86
N THR A 489 -2.06 -7.80 19.74
CA THR A 489 -2.32 -7.96 21.18
C THR A 489 -3.70 -8.56 21.44
N VAL A 490 -4.74 -7.96 20.84
CA VAL A 490 -6.12 -8.46 20.94
C VAL A 490 -6.24 -9.90 20.42
N TRP A 491 -5.60 -10.20 19.28
CA TRP A 491 -5.66 -11.53 18.67
C TRP A 491 -4.98 -12.60 19.52
N SER A 492 -3.98 -12.22 20.31
CA SER A 492 -3.23 -13.13 21.17
C SER A 492 -4.00 -13.55 22.42
N LEU A 493 -5.16 -12.95 22.68
CA LEU A 493 -6.10 -13.36 23.71
C LEU A 493 -7.00 -14.52 23.28
N ARG A 494 -7.05 -14.84 21.98
CA ARG A 494 -7.85 -15.96 21.48
C ARG A 494 -7.41 -17.28 22.10
N GLY A 495 -8.36 -17.98 22.72
CA GLY A 495 -8.11 -19.29 23.34
C GLY A 495 -7.38 -19.24 24.69
N ARG A 496 -7.18 -18.03 25.27
CA ARG A 496 -6.75 -17.89 26.66
C ARG A 496 -7.93 -18.15 27.59
N ASP A 497 -7.62 -18.47 28.85
CA ASP A 497 -8.64 -18.64 29.89
C ASP A 497 -9.56 -17.40 29.95
N PRO A 498 -10.90 -17.57 29.90
CA PRO A 498 -11.83 -16.46 29.76
C PRO A 498 -12.03 -15.58 31.01
N GLU A 499 -11.39 -15.88 32.13
CA GLU A 499 -11.49 -15.12 33.38
C GLU A 499 -11.20 -13.62 33.22
N PHE A 500 -10.47 -13.22 32.17
CA PHE A 500 -10.18 -11.81 31.87
C PHE A 500 -11.33 -11.04 31.19
N ILE A 501 -12.36 -11.74 30.66
CA ILE A 501 -13.45 -11.10 29.90
C ILE A 501 -14.13 -9.96 30.65
N PRO A 502 -14.40 -10.05 31.96
CA PRO A 502 -14.96 -8.91 32.71
C PRO A 502 -14.08 -7.65 32.66
N LYS A 503 -12.73 -7.79 32.57
CA LYS A 503 -11.82 -6.64 32.41
C LYS A 503 -12.02 -6.00 31.02
N VAL A 504 -12.19 -6.81 29.94
CA VAL A 504 -12.45 -6.29 28.59
C VAL A 504 -13.84 -5.62 28.52
N VAL A 505 -14.84 -6.16 29.21
CA VAL A 505 -16.16 -5.52 29.35
C VAL A 505 -16.05 -4.15 30.02
N SER A 506 -15.30 -4.06 31.11
CA SER A 506 -15.04 -2.77 31.78
C SER A 506 -14.35 -1.76 30.84
N MET A 507 -13.38 -2.22 30.02
CA MET A 507 -12.73 -1.37 29.02
C MET A 507 -13.70 -0.93 27.90
N LEU A 508 -14.67 -1.76 27.52
CA LEU A 508 -15.72 -1.40 26.57
C LEU A 508 -16.63 -0.30 27.11
N GLU A 509 -16.99 -0.36 28.39
CA GLU A 509 -17.95 0.57 29.01
C GLU A 509 -17.30 1.89 29.42
N SER A 510 -16.14 1.84 30.05
CA SER A 510 -15.52 2.99 30.73
C SER A 510 -14.07 3.28 30.32
N GLY A 511 -13.51 2.49 29.40
CA GLY A 511 -12.15 2.71 28.92
C GLY A 511 -12.00 3.97 28.05
N ASN A 512 -10.74 4.37 27.81
CA ASN A 512 -10.43 5.41 26.83
C ASN A 512 -10.77 4.93 25.40
N LYS A 513 -10.69 5.84 24.41
CA LYS A 513 -11.02 5.55 23.01
C LYS A 513 -10.29 4.28 22.48
N LEU A 514 -8.99 4.13 22.75
CA LEU A 514 -8.20 3.03 22.24
C LEU A 514 -8.55 1.70 22.92
N GLN A 515 -8.82 1.72 24.23
CA GLN A 515 -9.29 0.56 25.00
C GLN A 515 -10.67 0.10 24.51
N LYS A 516 -11.62 1.01 24.32
CA LYS A 516 -12.93 0.71 23.73
C LYS A 516 -12.78 0.09 22.32
N PHE A 517 -11.90 0.67 21.49
CA PHE A 517 -11.64 0.14 20.15
C PHE A 517 -11.08 -1.29 20.19
N SER A 518 -10.14 -1.56 21.08
CA SER A 518 -9.55 -2.89 21.28
C SER A 518 -10.56 -3.89 21.83
N ALA A 519 -11.43 -3.47 22.74
CA ALA A 519 -12.52 -4.29 23.27
C ALA A 519 -13.54 -4.66 22.17
N LEU A 520 -13.93 -3.69 21.31
CA LEU A 520 -14.78 -3.95 20.15
C LEU A 520 -14.13 -4.90 19.14
N GLU A 521 -12.80 -4.81 18.93
CA GLU A 521 -12.05 -5.77 18.10
C GLU A 521 -12.07 -7.16 18.70
N TYR A 522 -11.89 -7.28 20.02
CA TYR A 522 -11.91 -8.57 20.74
C TYR A 522 -13.29 -9.24 20.61
N PHE A 523 -14.36 -8.55 20.97
CA PHE A 523 -15.72 -9.11 20.92
C PHE A 523 -16.19 -9.40 19.49
N GLY A 524 -15.72 -8.63 18.50
CA GLY A 524 -16.10 -8.83 17.10
C GLY A 524 -15.42 -10.01 16.43
N TYR A 525 -14.19 -10.38 16.84
CA TYR A 525 -13.41 -11.30 16.02
C TYR A 525 -12.64 -12.37 16.80
N GLN A 526 -12.46 -12.24 18.11
CA GLN A 526 -11.62 -13.15 18.90
C GLN A 526 -12.37 -13.85 20.01
N CYS A 527 -13.42 -13.24 20.52
CA CYS A 527 -14.26 -13.79 21.58
C CYS A 527 -15.20 -14.87 21.02
N PRO A 528 -15.36 -16.02 21.69
CA PRO A 528 -16.39 -16.98 21.34
C PRO A 528 -17.79 -16.37 21.37
N SER A 529 -18.67 -16.77 20.44
CA SER A 529 -20.01 -16.16 20.29
C SER A 529 -20.84 -16.20 21.56
N GLU A 530 -20.77 -17.28 22.33
CA GLU A 530 -21.49 -17.44 23.60
C GLU A 530 -21.15 -16.35 24.62
N GLN A 531 -19.92 -15.83 24.60
CA GLN A 531 -19.44 -14.80 25.50
C GLN A 531 -19.53 -13.39 24.88
N ALA A 532 -19.54 -13.30 23.54
CA ALA A 532 -19.68 -12.06 22.80
C ALA A 532 -21.13 -11.60 22.68
N HIS A 533 -22.08 -12.51 22.47
CA HIS A 533 -23.51 -12.19 22.32
C HIS A 533 -24.11 -11.41 23.50
N PRO A 534 -23.80 -11.71 24.78
CA PRO A 534 -24.26 -10.88 25.90
C PRO A 534 -23.77 -9.43 25.86
N GLN A 535 -22.75 -9.12 25.06
CA GLN A 535 -22.21 -7.76 24.92
C GLN A 535 -22.85 -6.95 23.77
N ILE A 536 -23.65 -7.60 22.91
CA ILE A 536 -24.27 -6.96 21.75
C ILE A 536 -25.09 -5.72 22.15
N GLU A 537 -25.83 -5.76 23.25
CA GLU A 537 -26.60 -4.63 23.74
C GLU A 537 -25.71 -3.44 24.12
N LYS A 538 -24.60 -3.69 24.83
CA LYS A 538 -23.61 -2.65 25.19
C LYS A 538 -22.97 -2.03 23.97
N VAL A 539 -22.64 -2.84 22.97
CA VAL A 539 -22.10 -2.36 21.69
C VAL A 539 -23.15 -1.57 20.91
N GLY A 540 -24.42 -1.98 20.96
CA GLY A 540 -25.53 -1.22 20.41
C GLY A 540 -25.72 0.15 21.08
N ALA A 541 -25.46 0.23 22.39
CA ALA A 541 -25.47 1.52 23.10
C ALA A 541 -24.37 2.47 22.59
N ILE A 542 -23.15 1.95 22.33
CA ILE A 542 -22.06 2.73 21.69
C ILE A 542 -22.48 3.21 20.30
N LEU A 543 -23.07 2.34 19.49
CA LEU A 543 -23.55 2.68 18.14
C LEU A 543 -24.56 3.85 18.17
N ARG A 544 -25.51 3.83 19.12
CA ARG A 544 -26.60 4.83 19.25
C ARG A 544 -26.15 6.13 19.90
N ASN A 545 -25.06 6.13 20.67
CA ASN A 545 -24.61 7.30 21.42
C ASN A 545 -24.03 8.35 20.47
N LYS A 546 -24.78 9.41 20.15
CA LYS A 546 -24.32 10.50 19.28
C LYS A 546 -23.15 11.33 19.84
N ASN A 547 -22.86 11.22 21.14
CA ASN A 547 -21.71 11.88 21.78
C ASN A 547 -20.45 11.00 21.80
N GLU A 548 -20.55 9.73 21.36
CA GLU A 548 -19.39 8.85 21.23
C GLU A 548 -18.62 9.18 19.95
N ASP A 549 -17.32 8.92 19.98
CA ASP A 549 -16.44 9.12 18.82
C ASP A 549 -16.96 8.37 17.57
N ALA A 550 -17.00 9.06 16.43
CA ALA A 550 -17.52 8.53 15.17
C ALA A 550 -16.82 7.22 14.74
N GLU A 551 -15.50 7.11 14.95
CA GLU A 551 -14.75 5.89 14.64
C GLU A 551 -15.16 4.72 15.55
N LEU A 552 -15.43 4.96 16.82
CA LEU A 552 -15.94 3.94 17.75
C LEU A 552 -17.35 3.48 17.35
N ARG A 553 -18.23 4.39 16.95
CA ARG A 553 -19.56 4.05 16.44
C ARG A 553 -19.47 3.20 15.16
N ALA A 554 -18.58 3.55 14.23
CA ALA A 554 -18.29 2.73 13.05
C ALA A 554 -17.68 1.36 13.40
N LYS A 555 -16.83 1.30 14.40
CA LYS A 555 -16.26 0.04 14.90
C LYS A 555 -17.29 -0.82 15.60
N ALA A 556 -18.22 -0.22 16.34
CA ALA A 556 -19.37 -0.90 16.92
C ALA A 556 -20.27 -1.53 15.85
N ALA A 557 -20.57 -0.79 14.75
CA ALA A 557 -21.26 -1.35 13.60
C ALA A 557 -20.56 -2.57 13.00
N ALA A 558 -19.22 -2.53 12.88
CA ALA A 558 -18.44 -3.64 12.34
C ALA A 558 -18.43 -4.86 13.28
N MET A 559 -18.38 -4.64 14.59
CA MET A 559 -18.53 -5.70 15.60
C MET A 559 -19.93 -6.34 15.51
N LEU A 560 -20.99 -5.57 15.53
CA LEU A 560 -22.38 -6.06 15.40
C LEU A 560 -22.53 -6.87 14.11
N ALA A 561 -22.02 -6.35 13.00
CA ALA A 561 -22.08 -7.03 11.71
C ALA A 561 -21.38 -8.41 11.70
N SER A 562 -20.34 -8.62 12.51
CA SER A 562 -19.66 -9.92 12.60
C SER A 562 -20.48 -11.01 13.30
N HIS A 563 -21.56 -10.64 13.99
CA HIS A 563 -22.44 -11.57 14.70
C HIS A 563 -23.72 -11.94 13.93
N GLY A 564 -23.89 -11.41 12.68
CA GLY A 564 -24.99 -11.78 11.81
C GLY A 564 -26.38 -11.61 12.47
N GLU A 565 -27.23 -12.63 12.41
CA GLU A 565 -28.62 -12.58 12.85
C GLU A 565 -28.80 -12.09 14.30
N ALA A 566 -27.88 -12.41 15.20
CA ALA A 566 -27.93 -11.94 16.59
C ALA A 566 -27.92 -10.40 16.72
N ALA A 567 -27.46 -9.69 15.69
CA ALA A 567 -27.39 -8.24 15.66
C ALA A 567 -28.34 -7.57 14.66
N TYR A 568 -29.28 -8.29 14.05
CA TYR A 568 -30.24 -7.74 13.08
C TYR A 568 -31.10 -6.60 13.66
N ALA A 569 -31.34 -6.58 14.97
CA ALA A 569 -32.05 -5.47 15.62
C ALA A 569 -31.40 -4.10 15.41
N TYR A 570 -30.09 -4.06 15.12
CA TYR A 570 -29.30 -2.83 14.92
C TYR A 570 -29.20 -2.39 13.47
N TYR A 571 -29.83 -3.10 12.53
CA TYR A 571 -29.77 -2.74 11.10
C TYR A 571 -30.29 -1.32 10.83
N GLN A 572 -31.43 -0.95 11.46
CA GLN A 572 -32.01 0.41 11.32
C GLN A 572 -31.09 1.48 11.94
N ASP A 573 -30.48 1.19 13.08
CA ASP A 573 -29.53 2.12 13.71
C ASP A 573 -28.29 2.37 12.83
N MET A 574 -27.81 1.35 12.11
CA MET A 574 -26.73 1.50 11.15
C MET A 574 -27.15 2.34 9.92
N LEU A 575 -28.38 2.15 9.41
CA LEU A 575 -28.92 2.99 8.35
C LEU A 575 -28.98 4.45 8.79
N GLN A 576 -29.47 4.69 10.02
CA GLN A 576 -29.55 6.03 10.59
C GLN A 576 -28.16 6.68 10.73
N LEU A 577 -27.15 5.92 11.15
CA LEU A 577 -25.78 6.41 11.24
C LEU A 577 -25.21 6.83 9.87
N VAL A 578 -25.59 6.15 8.79
CA VAL A 578 -25.23 6.57 7.42
C VAL A 578 -25.94 7.86 7.03
N VAL A 579 -27.23 8.03 7.39
CA VAL A 579 -28.04 9.18 6.99
C VAL A 579 -27.69 10.43 7.78
N ASP A 580 -27.48 10.28 9.08
CA ASP A 580 -27.13 11.40 9.97
C ASP A 580 -25.70 11.91 9.66
N PRO A 581 -25.48 13.21 9.59
CA PRO A 581 -24.12 13.75 9.46
C PRO A 581 -23.31 13.48 10.73
N GLU A 582 -22.05 13.08 10.55
CA GLU A 582 -21.06 12.97 11.62
C GLU A 582 -20.21 14.25 11.63
N PRO A 583 -20.35 15.14 12.64
CA PRO A 583 -19.68 16.44 12.64
C PRO A 583 -18.15 16.35 12.63
N ASP A 584 -17.63 15.31 13.28
CA ASP A 584 -16.19 15.10 13.47
C ASP A 584 -15.57 14.15 12.41
N ASP A 585 -16.32 13.80 11.37
CA ASP A 585 -15.85 12.99 10.23
C ASP A 585 -15.84 13.81 8.93
N PRO A 586 -14.94 14.80 8.80
CA PRO A 586 -14.91 15.71 7.65
C PRO A 586 -14.63 15.00 6.33
N PHE A 587 -14.14 13.76 6.37
CA PHE A 587 -13.77 12.96 5.18
C PHE A 587 -14.77 11.85 4.88
N GLN A 588 -15.84 11.73 5.65
CA GLN A 588 -16.90 10.73 5.48
C GLN A 588 -16.38 9.27 5.52
N ASP A 589 -15.33 9.01 6.29
CA ASP A 589 -14.74 7.66 6.41
C ASP A 589 -15.65 6.71 7.20
N VAL A 590 -16.45 7.27 8.13
CA VAL A 590 -17.43 6.51 8.93
C VAL A 590 -18.53 5.92 8.03
N ASP A 591 -19.05 6.72 7.11
CA ASP A 591 -20.07 6.26 6.15
C ASP A 591 -19.60 5.04 5.37
N GLN A 592 -18.34 5.05 4.91
CA GLN A 592 -17.72 3.92 4.21
C GLN A 592 -17.66 2.66 5.08
N SER A 593 -17.27 2.80 6.35
CA SER A 593 -17.13 1.69 7.28
C SER A 593 -18.49 1.11 7.66
N VAL A 594 -19.49 1.95 7.93
CA VAL A 594 -20.85 1.51 8.27
C VAL A 594 -21.54 0.88 7.07
N GLY A 595 -21.40 1.45 5.87
CA GLY A 595 -21.94 0.85 4.65
C GLY A 595 -21.40 -0.57 4.41
N LYS A 596 -20.09 -0.76 4.63
CA LYS A 596 -19.49 -2.09 4.59
C LYS A 596 -20.07 -3.03 5.65
N SER A 597 -20.32 -2.53 6.86
CA SER A 597 -20.89 -3.28 7.97
C SER A 597 -22.33 -3.70 7.69
N LEU A 598 -23.14 -2.84 7.07
CA LEU A 598 -24.50 -3.17 6.63
C LEU A 598 -24.52 -4.39 5.70
N ASN A 599 -23.66 -4.41 4.68
CA ASN A 599 -23.56 -5.54 3.76
C ASN A 599 -22.99 -6.81 4.41
N MET A 600 -22.11 -6.67 5.41
CA MET A 600 -21.56 -7.80 6.15
C MET A 600 -22.59 -8.38 7.11
N LEU A 601 -23.39 -7.54 7.74
CA LEU A 601 -24.47 -7.96 8.64
C LEU A 601 -25.54 -8.75 7.87
N CYS A 602 -26.00 -8.22 6.75
CA CYS A 602 -26.97 -8.89 5.89
C CYS A 602 -26.78 -8.50 4.42
N SER A 603 -26.49 -9.47 3.56
CA SER A 603 -26.33 -9.27 2.11
C SER A 603 -27.70 -9.25 1.37
N ARG A 604 -28.78 -9.65 2.03
CA ARG A 604 -30.16 -9.78 1.48
C ARG A 604 -31.18 -9.18 2.43
N PRO A 605 -31.14 -7.85 2.63
CA PRO A 605 -31.95 -7.20 3.67
C PRO A 605 -33.48 -7.29 3.43
N TYR A 606 -33.91 -7.38 2.16
CA TYR A 606 -35.33 -7.60 1.85
C TYR A 606 -35.82 -8.98 2.25
N ALA A 607 -35.09 -10.04 1.82
CA ALA A 607 -35.42 -11.42 2.16
C ALA A 607 -35.36 -11.68 3.68
N ALA A 608 -34.49 -10.99 4.39
CA ALA A 608 -34.36 -11.07 5.85
C ALA A 608 -35.38 -10.21 6.60
N GLY A 609 -36.28 -9.45 5.91
CA GLY A 609 -37.26 -8.58 6.53
C GLY A 609 -36.65 -7.40 7.31
N LEU A 610 -35.46 -6.95 6.94
CA LEU A 610 -34.73 -5.88 7.61
C LEU A 610 -35.04 -4.49 7.05
N VAL A 611 -35.69 -4.39 5.90
CA VAL A 611 -36.14 -3.12 5.31
C VAL A 611 -37.48 -2.72 5.94
N LYS A 612 -37.44 -2.21 7.17
CA LYS A 612 -38.67 -1.81 7.92
C LYS A 612 -39.11 -0.40 7.55
N ASP A 613 -38.17 0.52 7.38
CA ASP A 613 -38.38 1.89 6.92
C ASP A 613 -37.76 2.04 5.54
N LYS A 614 -38.58 1.94 4.48
CA LYS A 614 -38.13 2.08 3.09
C LYS A 614 -37.50 3.45 2.81
N ARG A 615 -38.04 4.53 3.40
CA ARG A 615 -37.53 5.89 3.21
C ARG A 615 -36.10 5.99 3.76
N LEU A 616 -35.86 5.53 4.98
CA LEU A 616 -34.52 5.51 5.60
C LEU A 616 -33.57 4.65 4.79
N PHE A 617 -34.01 3.46 4.36
CA PHE A 617 -33.19 2.52 3.59
C PHE A 617 -32.72 3.14 2.26
N TYR A 618 -33.64 3.71 1.47
CA TYR A 618 -33.26 4.31 0.19
C TYR A 618 -32.47 5.59 0.35
N THR A 619 -32.71 6.39 1.40
CA THR A 619 -31.91 7.57 1.71
C THR A 619 -30.47 7.15 2.03
N ALA A 620 -30.25 6.12 2.83
CA ALA A 620 -28.95 5.58 3.14
C ALA A 620 -28.25 5.01 1.89
N ALA A 621 -28.95 4.20 1.09
CA ALA A 621 -28.44 3.65 -0.15
C ALA A 621 -28.01 4.75 -1.13
N ARG A 622 -28.83 5.79 -1.31
CA ARG A 622 -28.52 6.94 -2.17
C ARG A 622 -27.27 7.69 -1.68
N LYS A 623 -27.21 8.02 -0.38
CA LYS A 623 -26.05 8.71 0.20
C LYS A 623 -24.76 7.91 -0.02
N LEU A 624 -24.82 6.59 0.12
CA LEU A 624 -23.65 5.72 -0.15
C LEU A 624 -23.31 5.66 -1.65
N ILE A 625 -24.29 5.61 -2.56
CA ILE A 625 -24.08 5.59 -4.01
C ILE A 625 -23.42 6.90 -4.48
N ASP A 626 -23.82 8.02 -3.94
CA ASP A 626 -23.30 9.36 -4.28
C ASP A 626 -21.97 9.68 -3.56
N HIS A 627 -21.49 8.79 -2.69
CA HIS A 627 -20.30 9.03 -1.87
C HIS A 627 -19.00 9.11 -2.69
N LYS A 628 -18.05 9.95 -2.26
CA LYS A 628 -16.74 10.14 -2.90
C LYS A 628 -15.86 8.88 -2.91
N ARG A 629 -16.02 8.02 -1.91
CA ARG A 629 -15.22 6.80 -1.74
C ARG A 629 -15.88 5.61 -2.46
N GLN A 630 -15.08 4.89 -3.23
CA GLN A 630 -15.53 3.71 -3.98
C GLN A 630 -16.20 2.64 -3.10
N HIS A 631 -15.66 2.37 -1.92
CA HIS A 631 -16.19 1.32 -1.05
C HIS A 631 -17.56 1.65 -0.51
N ALA A 632 -17.85 2.93 -0.24
CA ALA A 632 -19.18 3.38 0.13
C ALA A 632 -20.16 3.20 -1.04
N ARG A 633 -19.80 3.62 -2.26
CA ARG A 633 -20.63 3.38 -3.46
C ARG A 633 -20.92 1.91 -3.71
N SER A 634 -19.88 1.06 -3.56
CA SER A 634 -20.05 -0.39 -3.65
C SER A 634 -20.99 -0.94 -2.59
N ALA A 635 -20.99 -0.37 -1.39
CA ALA A 635 -21.91 -0.75 -0.34
C ALA A 635 -23.34 -0.34 -0.68
N GLY A 636 -23.55 0.91 -1.10
CA GLY A 636 -24.88 1.43 -1.46
C GLY A 636 -25.55 0.64 -2.58
N ILE A 637 -24.84 0.36 -3.68
CA ILE A 637 -25.43 -0.39 -4.79
C ILE A 637 -25.74 -1.86 -4.40
N LYS A 638 -24.91 -2.50 -3.59
CA LYS A 638 -25.16 -3.86 -3.15
C LYS A 638 -26.33 -4.01 -2.20
N MET A 639 -26.64 -2.97 -1.43
CA MET A 639 -27.85 -2.96 -0.60
C MET A 639 -29.13 -3.15 -1.44
N LEU A 640 -29.11 -2.75 -2.71
CA LEU A 640 -30.22 -2.81 -3.64
C LEU A 640 -30.30 -4.14 -4.43
N ALA A 641 -29.47 -5.13 -4.13
CA ALA A 641 -29.36 -6.37 -4.91
C ALA A 641 -30.71 -7.11 -5.09
N GLU A 642 -31.63 -6.99 -4.12
CA GLU A 642 -32.94 -7.62 -4.14
C GLU A 642 -34.06 -6.56 -4.08
N ILE A 643 -33.84 -5.37 -4.68
CA ILE A 643 -34.86 -4.34 -4.74
C ILE A 643 -36.12 -4.89 -5.43
N PRO A 644 -37.31 -4.80 -4.83
CA PRO A 644 -38.53 -5.22 -5.48
C PRO A 644 -38.88 -4.30 -6.66
N MET A 645 -39.59 -4.83 -7.67
CA MET A 645 -39.95 -4.08 -8.88
C MET A 645 -40.74 -2.80 -8.56
N GLU A 646 -41.65 -2.84 -7.60
CA GLU A 646 -42.43 -1.69 -7.21
C GLU A 646 -41.63 -0.55 -6.57
N ASP A 647 -40.45 -0.86 -6.03
CA ASP A 647 -39.53 0.12 -5.45
C ASP A 647 -38.43 0.58 -6.41
N PHE A 648 -38.24 -0.14 -7.53
CA PHE A 648 -37.20 0.17 -8.50
C PHE A 648 -37.25 1.63 -9.00
N PRO A 649 -38.42 2.24 -9.30
CA PRO A 649 -38.49 3.65 -9.74
C PRO A 649 -37.83 4.63 -8.76
N ILE A 650 -37.78 4.33 -7.46
CA ILE A 650 -37.18 5.19 -6.43
C ILE A 650 -35.68 5.31 -6.64
N MET A 651 -35.03 4.22 -7.10
CA MET A 651 -33.58 4.12 -7.21
C MET A 651 -33.09 3.93 -8.66
N ALA A 652 -33.99 3.99 -9.64
CA ALA A 652 -33.65 3.75 -11.04
C ALA A 652 -32.60 4.76 -11.56
N GLU A 653 -32.80 6.05 -11.28
CA GLU A 653 -31.90 7.11 -11.74
C GLU A 653 -30.45 6.86 -11.25
N PRO A 654 -30.11 6.66 -9.96
CA PRO A 654 -28.74 6.39 -9.55
C PRO A 654 -28.20 5.05 -10.05
N ILE A 655 -29.04 4.02 -10.22
CA ILE A 655 -28.63 2.73 -10.78
C ILE A 655 -28.21 2.90 -12.25
N ILE A 656 -29.06 3.54 -13.06
CA ILE A 656 -28.78 3.76 -14.48
C ILE A 656 -27.60 4.72 -14.67
N ALA A 657 -27.56 5.81 -13.93
CA ALA A 657 -26.41 6.75 -13.97
C ALA A 657 -25.08 6.04 -13.66
N MET A 658 -25.08 5.12 -12.70
CA MET A 658 -23.90 4.30 -12.39
C MET A 658 -23.51 3.36 -13.53
N ILE A 659 -24.49 2.72 -14.20
CA ILE A 659 -24.23 1.83 -15.35
C ILE A 659 -23.70 2.63 -16.54
N GLU A 660 -24.35 3.73 -16.88
CA GLU A 660 -23.98 4.58 -18.02
C GLU A 660 -22.69 5.36 -17.78
N ASP A 661 -22.27 5.44 -16.51
CA ASP A 661 -21.06 6.14 -16.12
C ASP A 661 -21.05 7.61 -16.59
N LYS A 662 -22.23 8.25 -16.59
CA LYS A 662 -22.41 9.64 -17.04
C LYS A 662 -21.64 10.61 -16.14
N ASP A 663 -21.62 10.33 -14.85
CA ASP A 663 -20.87 11.08 -13.84
C ASP A 663 -19.52 10.41 -13.58
N ARG A 664 -18.62 10.53 -14.54
CA ARG A 664 -17.30 9.88 -14.57
C ARG A 664 -16.34 10.28 -13.47
N THR A 665 -16.78 11.04 -12.46
CA THR A 665 -15.95 11.73 -11.48
C THR A 665 -15.17 10.81 -10.53
N PHE A 666 -15.58 9.54 -10.35
CA PHE A 666 -14.99 8.66 -9.31
C PHE A 666 -14.65 7.25 -9.76
N HIS A 667 -14.78 6.93 -11.05
CA HIS A 667 -14.54 5.59 -11.52
C HIS A 667 -13.08 5.32 -11.77
N SER A 668 -12.44 4.60 -10.85
CA SER A 668 -11.21 3.92 -11.13
C SER A 668 -11.53 2.54 -11.74
N TYR A 669 -10.60 2.03 -12.51
CA TYR A 669 -10.54 0.71 -13.07
C TYR A 669 -10.99 -0.45 -12.15
N HIS A 670 -10.75 -0.35 -10.82
CA HIS A 670 -11.18 -1.36 -9.85
C HIS A 670 -12.64 -1.22 -9.41
N SER A 671 -13.29 -0.08 -9.70
CA SER A 671 -14.66 0.16 -9.27
C SER A 671 -15.70 -0.54 -10.14
N TRP A 672 -15.40 -0.80 -11.40
CA TRP A 672 -16.38 -1.34 -12.33
C TRP A 672 -17.03 -2.64 -11.86
N HIS A 673 -16.24 -3.63 -11.40
CA HIS A 673 -16.78 -4.90 -10.91
C HIS A 673 -17.47 -4.79 -9.54
N SER A 674 -17.25 -3.72 -8.79
CA SER A 674 -17.83 -3.52 -7.46
C SER A 674 -18.99 -2.52 -7.43
N THR A 675 -19.24 -1.82 -8.53
CA THR A 675 -20.31 -0.82 -8.67
C THR A 675 -21.14 -1.07 -9.93
N ILE A 676 -20.58 -0.94 -11.13
CA ILE A 676 -21.30 -1.14 -12.39
C ILE A 676 -21.82 -2.57 -12.52
N GLY A 677 -21.02 -3.58 -12.16
CA GLY A 677 -21.46 -4.98 -12.18
C GLY A 677 -22.73 -5.22 -11.35
N PRO A 678 -22.71 -4.92 -10.03
CA PRO A 678 -23.91 -5.02 -9.20
C PRO A 678 -25.11 -4.21 -9.71
N ALA A 679 -24.89 -3.03 -10.31
CA ALA A 679 -25.97 -2.25 -10.90
C ALA A 679 -26.63 -2.95 -12.10
N ILE A 680 -25.83 -3.57 -12.98
CA ILE A 680 -26.34 -4.39 -14.08
C ILE A 680 -27.01 -5.68 -13.56
N GLU A 681 -26.48 -6.30 -12.50
CA GLU A 681 -27.09 -7.46 -11.87
C GLU A 681 -28.49 -7.14 -11.34
N ILE A 682 -28.74 -5.93 -10.79
CA ILE A 682 -30.08 -5.51 -10.39
C ILE A 682 -31.05 -5.54 -11.56
N LEU A 683 -30.68 -4.96 -12.72
CA LEU A 683 -31.52 -5.00 -13.92
C LEU A 683 -31.81 -6.42 -14.36
N SER A 684 -30.81 -7.30 -14.28
CA SER A 684 -30.94 -8.69 -14.68
C SER A 684 -31.88 -9.49 -13.75
N HIS A 685 -31.86 -9.23 -12.45
CA HIS A 685 -32.77 -9.86 -11.49
C HIS A 685 -34.23 -9.38 -11.67
N LEU A 686 -34.39 -8.15 -12.12
CA LEU A 686 -35.71 -7.57 -12.40
C LEU A 686 -36.22 -7.91 -13.81
N ASN A 687 -35.46 -8.66 -14.63
CA ASN A 687 -35.74 -8.98 -16.03
C ASN A 687 -35.95 -7.72 -16.92
N ILE A 688 -35.22 -6.63 -16.64
CA ILE A 688 -35.25 -5.41 -17.44
C ILE A 688 -34.42 -5.62 -18.72
N GLU A 689 -35.06 -5.52 -19.88
CA GLU A 689 -34.50 -5.89 -21.21
C GLU A 689 -33.18 -5.16 -21.51
N GLU A 690 -33.10 -3.86 -21.24
CA GLU A 690 -31.93 -3.03 -21.52
C GLU A 690 -30.67 -3.49 -20.76
N GLY A 691 -30.84 -4.23 -19.65
CA GLY A 691 -29.73 -4.80 -18.89
C GLY A 691 -28.91 -5.82 -19.67
N ILE A 692 -29.50 -6.51 -20.69
CA ILE A 692 -28.80 -7.41 -21.60
C ILE A 692 -27.75 -6.62 -22.39
N ASN A 693 -28.17 -5.49 -22.99
CA ASN A 693 -27.31 -4.63 -23.79
C ASN A 693 -26.27 -3.93 -22.91
N TYR A 694 -26.61 -3.51 -21.71
CA TYR A 694 -25.66 -2.95 -20.75
C TYR A 694 -24.58 -3.97 -20.35
N ALA A 695 -24.95 -5.23 -20.12
CA ALA A 695 -24.00 -6.28 -19.79
C ALA A 695 -23.04 -6.57 -20.95
N ALA A 696 -23.53 -6.69 -22.18
CA ALA A 696 -22.70 -6.87 -23.37
C ALA A 696 -21.80 -5.65 -23.63
N GLY A 697 -22.35 -4.45 -23.55
CA GLY A 697 -21.64 -3.20 -23.82
C GLY A 697 -20.44 -2.92 -22.89
N VAL A 698 -20.39 -3.56 -21.71
CA VAL A 698 -19.21 -3.50 -20.82
C VAL A 698 -17.94 -3.97 -21.52
N LEU A 699 -18.03 -4.93 -22.44
CA LEU A 699 -16.89 -5.51 -23.15
C LEU A 699 -16.17 -4.47 -24.03
N ASP A 700 -16.92 -3.54 -24.59
CA ASP A 700 -16.42 -2.56 -25.55
C ASP A 700 -16.04 -1.21 -24.92
N ARG A 701 -16.29 -1.03 -23.63
CA ARG A 701 -15.91 0.20 -22.92
C ARG A 701 -14.41 0.36 -22.88
N GLU A 702 -13.95 1.58 -23.09
CA GLU A 702 -12.55 1.92 -22.90
C GLU A 702 -12.10 1.73 -21.44
N GLY A 703 -10.85 1.30 -21.26
CA GLY A 703 -10.26 1.07 -19.94
C GLY A 703 -10.73 -0.26 -19.30
N GLY A 704 -10.22 -0.53 -18.13
CA GLY A 704 -10.52 -1.73 -17.35
C GLY A 704 -9.76 -2.98 -17.80
N LYS A 705 -9.50 -3.93 -16.86
CA LYS A 705 -8.91 -5.25 -17.19
C LYS A 705 -9.98 -6.15 -17.78
N TRP A 706 -9.63 -6.78 -18.88
CA TRP A 706 -10.46 -7.78 -19.55
C TRP A 706 -11.14 -8.75 -18.57
N GLY A 707 -10.39 -9.26 -17.61
CA GLY A 707 -10.94 -10.22 -16.66
C GLY A 707 -12.04 -9.70 -15.75
N PHE A 708 -12.12 -8.38 -15.48
CA PHE A 708 -13.23 -7.81 -14.71
C PHE A 708 -14.46 -7.64 -15.57
N LYS A 709 -14.29 -7.25 -16.84
CA LYS A 709 -15.37 -7.19 -17.82
C LYS A 709 -16.03 -8.56 -18.00
N VAL A 710 -15.23 -9.61 -18.18
CA VAL A 710 -15.71 -11.00 -18.25
C VAL A 710 -16.50 -11.39 -17.01
N ARG A 711 -16.04 -11.03 -15.81
CA ARG A 711 -16.77 -11.32 -14.57
C ARG A 711 -18.14 -10.66 -14.54
N MET A 712 -18.25 -9.39 -14.95
CA MET A 712 -19.53 -8.67 -14.95
C MET A 712 -20.53 -9.33 -15.91
N VAL A 713 -20.09 -9.66 -17.12
CA VAL A 713 -20.92 -10.37 -18.10
C VAL A 713 -21.37 -11.74 -17.57
N CYS A 714 -20.44 -12.51 -16.99
CA CYS A 714 -20.74 -13.83 -16.44
C CYS A 714 -21.60 -13.81 -15.18
N ALA A 715 -21.70 -12.67 -14.49
CA ALA A 715 -22.59 -12.52 -13.34
C ALA A 715 -24.03 -12.14 -13.73
N SER A 716 -24.18 -11.32 -14.77
CA SER A 716 -25.48 -10.70 -15.12
C SER A 716 -26.25 -11.50 -16.18
N LEU A 717 -25.60 -11.92 -17.27
CA LEU A 717 -26.29 -12.58 -18.38
C LEU A 717 -27.02 -13.89 -18.03
N PRO A 718 -26.50 -14.76 -17.13
CA PRO A 718 -27.21 -15.98 -16.73
C PRO A 718 -28.63 -15.76 -16.21
N ASN A 719 -28.89 -14.61 -15.57
CA ASN A 719 -30.21 -14.30 -15.01
C ASN A 719 -31.28 -14.09 -16.07
N TYR A 720 -30.89 -13.74 -17.29
CA TYR A 720 -31.80 -13.61 -18.43
C TYR A 720 -32.11 -14.93 -19.15
N GLY A 721 -31.37 -16.01 -18.82
CA GLY A 721 -31.60 -17.33 -19.39
C GLY A 721 -31.61 -17.31 -20.92
N ALA A 722 -32.65 -17.93 -21.51
CA ALA A 722 -32.83 -18.04 -22.97
C ALA A 722 -32.87 -16.69 -23.72
N ASN A 723 -33.27 -15.58 -23.04
CA ASN A 723 -33.30 -14.25 -23.65
C ASN A 723 -31.92 -13.67 -23.98
N ALA A 724 -30.85 -14.20 -23.36
CA ALA A 724 -29.49 -13.79 -23.65
C ALA A 724 -28.80 -14.59 -24.76
N LYS A 725 -29.49 -15.53 -25.48
CA LYS A 725 -28.89 -16.40 -26.49
C LYS A 725 -28.25 -15.65 -27.66
N ASP A 726 -28.92 -14.62 -28.16
CA ASP A 726 -28.43 -13.83 -29.29
C ASP A 726 -27.16 -13.05 -28.92
N VAL A 727 -27.17 -12.41 -27.76
CA VAL A 727 -26.00 -11.70 -27.23
C VAL A 727 -24.87 -12.67 -26.92
N LEU A 728 -25.15 -13.85 -26.38
CA LEU A 728 -24.14 -14.88 -26.17
C LEU A 728 -23.49 -15.35 -27.49
N ALA A 729 -24.28 -15.47 -28.58
CA ALA A 729 -23.77 -15.83 -29.92
C ALA A 729 -22.76 -14.76 -30.39
N VAL A 730 -23.10 -13.47 -30.24
CA VAL A 730 -22.21 -12.35 -30.59
C VAL A 730 -20.91 -12.39 -29.76
N ILE A 731 -21.03 -12.60 -28.45
CA ILE A 731 -19.86 -12.70 -27.57
C ILE A 731 -18.97 -13.90 -27.91
N LYS A 732 -19.56 -15.05 -28.24
CA LYS A 732 -18.82 -16.27 -28.68
C LYS A 732 -18.03 -16.04 -29.96
N ALA A 733 -18.54 -15.25 -30.89
CA ALA A 733 -17.88 -14.90 -32.15
C ALA A 733 -16.72 -13.91 -31.99
N ASP A 734 -16.59 -13.25 -30.85
CA ASP A 734 -15.55 -12.28 -30.57
C ASP A 734 -14.21 -12.98 -30.30
N LYS A 735 -13.20 -12.67 -31.12
CA LYS A 735 -11.83 -13.22 -31.00
C LYS A 735 -11.19 -13.05 -29.63
N ARG A 736 -11.62 -12.04 -28.87
CA ARG A 736 -11.14 -11.81 -27.50
C ARG A 736 -11.45 -12.97 -26.54
N PHE A 737 -12.47 -13.79 -26.85
CA PHE A 737 -12.88 -14.96 -26.06
C PHE A 737 -12.31 -16.29 -26.52
N GLU A 738 -11.63 -16.34 -27.66
CA GLU A 738 -11.12 -17.57 -28.28
C GLU A 738 -10.30 -18.47 -27.33
N ASN A 739 -9.64 -17.88 -26.33
CA ASN A 739 -8.82 -18.59 -25.35
C ASN A 739 -9.41 -18.59 -23.92
N ILE A 740 -10.64 -18.12 -23.71
CA ILE A 740 -11.21 -18.03 -22.36
C ILE A 740 -11.37 -19.41 -21.73
N GLU A 741 -11.65 -20.43 -22.53
CA GLU A 741 -11.81 -21.82 -22.10
C GLU A 741 -10.52 -22.48 -21.59
N LYS A 742 -9.36 -21.91 -21.91
CA LYS A 742 -8.04 -22.36 -21.45
C LYS A 742 -7.53 -21.57 -20.26
N GLY A 743 -8.21 -20.48 -19.87
CA GLY A 743 -7.77 -19.51 -18.87
C GLY A 743 -8.44 -19.63 -17.50
N ARG A 744 -8.05 -18.75 -16.59
CA ARG A 744 -8.56 -18.66 -15.20
C ARG A 744 -10.08 -18.38 -15.10
N PHE A 745 -10.74 -17.97 -16.18
CA PHE A 745 -12.16 -17.64 -16.22
C PHE A 745 -13.02 -18.78 -16.78
N ARG A 746 -12.40 -19.89 -17.22
CA ARG A 746 -13.08 -21.04 -17.83
C ARG A 746 -14.33 -21.48 -17.06
N GLY A 747 -14.23 -21.69 -15.77
CA GLY A 747 -15.36 -22.19 -14.97
C GLY A 747 -16.54 -21.22 -14.89
N MET A 748 -16.27 -19.91 -14.85
CA MET A 748 -17.35 -18.89 -14.87
C MET A 748 -18.01 -18.83 -16.24
N TRP A 749 -17.22 -18.85 -17.29
CA TRP A 749 -17.68 -18.85 -18.67
C TRP A 749 -18.56 -20.05 -18.97
N GLN A 750 -18.10 -21.25 -18.64
CA GLN A 750 -18.88 -22.49 -18.87
C GLN A 750 -20.21 -22.50 -18.12
N ARG A 751 -20.24 -22.00 -16.88
CA ARG A 751 -21.51 -21.89 -16.13
C ARG A 751 -22.47 -20.90 -16.78
N MET A 752 -21.98 -19.75 -17.26
CA MET A 752 -22.81 -18.77 -17.96
C MET A 752 -23.39 -19.36 -19.25
N VAL A 753 -22.53 -19.97 -20.10
CA VAL A 753 -22.94 -20.59 -21.36
C VAL A 753 -24.01 -21.64 -21.11
N LYS A 754 -23.77 -22.53 -20.15
CA LYS A 754 -24.72 -23.57 -19.75
C LYS A 754 -26.06 -23.01 -19.30
N ALA A 755 -26.05 -22.01 -18.43
CA ALA A 755 -27.28 -21.41 -17.91
C ALA A 755 -28.12 -20.74 -18.99
N ILE A 756 -27.48 -20.15 -20.03
CA ILE A 756 -28.20 -19.49 -21.12
C ILE A 756 -28.67 -20.49 -22.17
N GLU A 757 -27.86 -21.49 -22.56
CA GLU A 757 -28.18 -22.44 -23.64
C GLU A 757 -29.16 -23.51 -23.20
N GLU A 758 -29.05 -24.01 -21.98
CA GLU A 758 -29.91 -25.07 -21.43
C GLU A 758 -31.22 -24.57 -20.83
N ASP A 759 -31.42 -23.26 -20.76
CA ASP A 759 -32.71 -22.72 -20.28
C ASP A 759 -33.84 -23.01 -21.26
N PRO A 760 -34.88 -23.75 -20.84
CA PRO A 760 -35.96 -24.19 -21.74
C PRO A 760 -36.98 -23.09 -22.05
N SER A 761 -37.04 -22.02 -21.24
CA SER A 761 -38.13 -21.04 -21.32
C SER A 761 -37.60 -19.62 -21.15
N PRO A 762 -37.85 -18.69 -22.09
CA PRO A 762 -37.51 -17.29 -21.90
C PRO A 762 -38.34 -16.68 -20.78
N ASN A 763 -37.72 -15.96 -19.90
CA ASN A 763 -38.42 -15.12 -18.89
C ASN A 763 -39.16 -14.01 -19.62
N LYS A 764 -40.27 -13.56 -19.04
CA LYS A 764 -40.97 -12.34 -19.52
C LYS A 764 -40.03 -11.15 -19.23
N LEU A 765 -39.57 -10.48 -20.26
CA LEU A 765 -38.85 -9.21 -20.15
C LEU A 765 -39.86 -8.05 -20.02
N ILE A 766 -39.39 -7.00 -19.37
CA ILE A 766 -40.02 -5.69 -19.35
C ILE A 766 -39.03 -4.63 -19.78
N THR A 767 -39.50 -3.60 -20.44
CA THR A 767 -38.65 -2.47 -20.81
C THR A 767 -38.34 -1.62 -19.60
N LEU A 768 -37.26 -0.84 -19.65
CA LEU A 768 -36.93 0.13 -18.61
C LEU A 768 -38.09 1.16 -18.44
N GLU A 769 -38.73 1.56 -19.53
CA GLU A 769 -39.88 2.46 -19.49
C GLU A 769 -41.07 1.87 -18.73
N GLU A 770 -41.37 0.57 -18.94
CA GLU A 770 -42.40 -0.15 -18.17
C GLU A 770 -42.02 -0.27 -16.69
N ALA A 771 -40.77 -0.51 -16.38
CA ALA A 771 -40.26 -0.64 -15.03
C ALA A 771 -40.25 0.70 -14.25
N LEU A 772 -40.34 1.84 -14.95
CA LEU A 772 -40.44 3.19 -14.37
C LEU A 772 -41.88 3.67 -14.12
N ARG A 773 -42.86 2.97 -14.66
CA ARG A 773 -44.29 3.24 -14.46
C ARG A 773 -44.80 2.62 -13.16
#